data_7a03772c4695c7b622d3417f0ebf974c
#
_entry.id   7a03772c4695c7b622d3417f0ebf974c
#
_cell.length_a   1.000
_cell.length_b   1.000
_cell.length_c   1.000
_cell.angle_alpha   90.00
_cell.angle_beta   90.00
_cell.angle_gamma   90.00
#
_symmetry.space_group_name_H-M   'P 1'
#
loop_
_entity.id
_entity.type
_entity.pdbx_description
1 polymer ?
#
loop_
_entity_poly.entity_id
_entity_poly.type
_entity_poly.pdbx_seq_one_letter_code
_entity_poly.pdbx_strand_id
1 'polypeptide(L)'
;MRMKLTALLLLAASTQVWAEKSAPIQGTLENGLQYTILPLHDEKGHIEIRLRVNAGSVDEQDDQAGVAHMIEHLVFRGTKAHPNGLMPYLHEQKWVKDKNYHALTTADSTTYILTPPTTAGLEQSFDALSQMVFHANLTQEDLDSERKMMLEEWRKGLGVGTTINEQRTAAVRADSRYARNSVMGTENSINTMPATQLQQFYQSWYAPNNMRLLVVGDVEPEKAKADIQRYFGAQPTKTLPVRDYLEPRLSERLLITKLQDPRSGVSQIAYIFRFDESKSHAQTEEGRYERLLDRFALTALTQRLRNQSSQLPKGVSTLVVRKSDIGQQTAALGIFANVDPTAHLKGLSQISEEIARIKQYPITAEELERYKKTLLSQIEHAKKHTGDRDFAKWVQAMNETVLRDKPFLTQPELATRMEALLPKITPEAVNARIQSWLSVTDRLVNYQPPLETKLTLTEAEINQAIADGQTREIAAPQPAKDILPMSLENVEGKGSITEEQAFDAEQVKHWRLSNGDKVVWLKSALAKETTFFAAESSAGFKAEGLNPWQSQLASQLIEKNAPLDWEAEQLDQWKSEHKVNFSIKQDANKLLLSGNVENSELPNLLRLFYAYTLETKVKEGLDDGKKGILSALKTREEKADEAAQVKSLIELRYGSGSTDDSLPTKAELEQLTATALDEQWTKMMRAPTTYYLMNNMEEAQVKALVTQYLADFPRSKRLNSTQGLPTEGNAKTVLTINGASKDDIRIWSFTSHQWQAKDAVLVSLLRNIATEKLKTALKEEQLSVYSLRFESTLNPQTDRIESELAFTANPEMTEKLIARAKTVFDELPNQITEEDVQQAKAAFIKAEKERLNAPETWLSRLILSENQLSTPAYLSEMKQLADHITRENMQAIANQIFSSENEKIFITTPKKSN
;
A
#
# COMPACT_ATOMS: atom_id res chain seq x y z
N MET A 1 0.03 -0.56 -86.08
CA MET A 1 0.83 0.29 -85.20
C MET A 1 0.12 0.35 -83.82
N ARG A 2 0.58 -0.47 -82.90
CA ARG A 2 -0.08 -0.65 -81.56
C ARG A 2 0.73 0.10 -80.50
N MET A 3 0.13 1.16 -79.99
CA MET A 3 0.64 1.83 -78.79
C MET A 3 0.20 1.09 -77.58
N LYS A 4 1.17 0.66 -76.68
CA LYS A 4 0.91 0.13 -75.37
C LYS A 4 0.92 1.24 -74.38
N LEU A 5 -0.23 1.45 -73.68
CA LEU A 5 -0.35 2.28 -72.47
C LEU A 5 0.14 1.44 -71.29
N THR A 6 1.18 1.91 -70.65
CA THR A 6 1.64 1.34 -69.36
C THR A 6 1.08 2.17 -68.24
N ALA A 7 0.14 1.63 -67.44
CA ALA A 7 -0.38 2.22 -66.25
C ALA A 7 0.57 2.04 -65.07
N LEU A 8 1.13 3.12 -64.52
CA LEU A 8 1.89 3.14 -63.32
C LEU A 8 0.93 3.12 -62.14
N LEU A 9 0.86 2.00 -61.42
CA LEU A 9 0.21 1.92 -60.08
C LEU A 9 1.19 2.47 -59.04
N LEU A 10 0.93 3.65 -58.55
CA LEU A 10 1.53 4.17 -57.29
C LEU A 10 0.89 3.44 -56.10
N LEU A 11 1.58 2.48 -55.54
CA LEU A 11 1.29 1.97 -54.19
C LEU A 11 1.74 3.06 -53.18
N ALA A 12 0.77 3.78 -52.65
CA ALA A 12 1.01 4.55 -51.42
C ALA A 12 1.18 3.54 -50.26
N ALA A 13 2.41 3.23 -49.95
CA ALA A 13 2.74 2.58 -48.70
C ALA A 13 2.49 3.59 -47.57
N SER A 14 1.36 3.46 -46.89
CA SER A 14 1.13 4.10 -45.63
C SER A 14 2.06 3.42 -44.63
N THR A 15 3.22 3.99 -44.43
CA THR A 15 4.07 3.69 -43.27
C THR A 15 3.31 4.18 -42.03
N GLN A 16 2.63 3.28 -41.36
CA GLN A 16 2.28 3.49 -39.96
C GLN A 16 3.63 3.67 -39.26
N VAL A 17 3.94 4.91 -38.93
CA VAL A 17 5.00 5.25 -37.99
C VAL A 17 4.49 4.75 -36.65
N TRP A 18 4.90 3.57 -36.27
CA TRP A 18 4.85 3.14 -34.88
C TRP A 18 5.74 4.12 -34.16
N ALA A 19 5.16 4.92 -33.27
CA ALA A 19 5.95 5.73 -32.35
C ALA A 19 6.92 4.82 -31.64
N GLU A 20 8.20 4.96 -31.94
CA GLU A 20 9.30 4.22 -31.32
C GLU A 20 9.23 4.54 -29.83
N LYS A 21 8.83 3.57 -29.00
CA LYS A 21 8.75 3.76 -27.55
C LYS A 21 10.15 4.17 -27.07
N SER A 22 10.24 5.32 -26.43
CA SER A 22 11.47 5.97 -25.99
C SER A 22 12.36 5.02 -25.21
N ALA A 23 13.52 4.68 -25.76
CA ALA A 23 14.53 3.92 -25.06
C ALA A 23 15.32 4.84 -24.11
N PRO A 24 15.75 4.39 -22.92
CA PRO A 24 16.59 5.17 -22.03
C PRO A 24 17.92 5.54 -22.72
N ILE A 25 18.27 6.80 -22.71
CA ILE A 25 19.53 7.33 -23.24
C ILE A 25 20.51 7.43 -22.07
N GLN A 26 21.61 6.69 -22.15
CA GLN A 26 22.62 6.62 -21.09
C GLN A 26 23.92 7.29 -21.54
N GLY A 27 24.62 7.93 -20.61
CA GLY A 27 25.90 8.55 -20.83
C GLY A 27 26.71 8.69 -19.56
N THR A 28 28.00 9.00 -19.74
CA THR A 28 28.93 9.30 -18.67
C THR A 28 29.71 10.56 -19.06
N LEU A 29 29.73 11.56 -18.15
CA LEU A 29 30.55 12.74 -18.32
C LEU A 29 32.04 12.40 -18.09
N GLU A 30 32.96 13.26 -18.59
CA GLU A 30 34.40 13.09 -18.42
C GLU A 30 34.84 12.98 -16.95
N ASN A 31 34.08 13.61 -16.04
CA ASN A 31 34.30 13.54 -14.59
C ASN A 31 33.69 12.31 -13.91
N GLY A 32 33.14 11.37 -14.67
CA GLY A 32 32.61 10.12 -14.18
C GLY A 32 31.14 10.14 -13.73
N LEU A 33 30.43 11.28 -13.79
CA LEU A 33 28.99 11.30 -13.54
C LEU A 33 28.26 10.47 -14.58
N GLN A 34 27.51 9.47 -14.13
CA GLN A 34 26.64 8.68 -14.99
C GLN A 34 25.24 9.29 -15.04
N TYR A 35 24.65 9.36 -16.22
CA TYR A 35 23.28 9.86 -16.37
C TYR A 35 22.43 8.94 -17.27
N THR A 36 21.14 8.96 -17.01
CA THR A 36 20.12 8.32 -17.83
C THR A 36 18.98 9.28 -18.08
N ILE A 37 18.56 9.44 -19.34
CA ILE A 37 17.42 10.27 -19.74
C ILE A 37 16.39 9.33 -20.38
N LEU A 38 15.17 9.31 -19.86
CA LEU A 38 14.04 8.62 -20.45
C LEU A 38 13.00 9.66 -20.92
N PRO A 39 13.00 10.04 -22.20
CA PRO A 39 12.01 10.97 -22.72
C PRO A 39 10.64 10.29 -22.84
N LEU A 40 9.60 10.90 -22.29
CA LEU A 40 8.20 10.45 -22.31
C LEU A 40 7.31 11.59 -22.80
N HIS A 41 7.25 11.79 -24.12
CA HIS A 41 6.54 12.92 -24.73
C HIS A 41 5.02 12.85 -24.61
N ASP A 42 4.44 11.66 -24.32
CA ASP A 42 3.01 11.48 -24.06
C ASP A 42 2.61 11.99 -22.67
N GLU A 43 3.55 12.09 -21.75
CA GLU A 43 3.39 12.56 -20.37
C GLU A 43 3.60 14.07 -20.25
N LYS A 44 2.88 14.85 -21.03
CA LYS A 44 3.07 16.31 -21.15
C LYS A 44 3.12 17.02 -19.80
N GLY A 45 4.21 17.75 -19.62
CA GLY A 45 4.45 18.57 -18.43
C GLY A 45 4.91 17.81 -17.20
N HIS A 46 5.04 16.47 -17.26
CA HIS A 46 5.55 15.68 -16.15
C HIS A 46 7.05 15.43 -16.31
N ILE A 47 7.83 15.82 -15.32
CA ILE A 47 9.26 15.53 -15.22
C ILE A 47 9.58 15.10 -13.80
N GLU A 48 10.42 14.10 -13.66
CA GLU A 48 11.07 13.76 -12.39
C GLU A 48 12.56 13.56 -12.60
N ILE A 49 13.34 14.15 -11.70
CA ILE A 49 14.81 14.08 -11.70
C ILE A 49 15.25 13.48 -10.38
N ARG A 50 16.09 12.45 -10.44
CA ARG A 50 16.71 11.84 -9.27
C ARG A 50 18.21 11.89 -9.39
N LEU A 51 18.87 12.41 -8.37
CA LEU A 51 20.32 12.30 -8.24
C LEU A 51 20.63 11.45 -7.03
N ARG A 52 21.26 10.32 -7.27
CA ARG A 52 21.72 9.39 -6.24
C ARG A 52 23.21 9.60 -5.99
N VAL A 53 23.56 9.87 -4.76
CA VAL A 53 24.93 9.78 -4.23
C VAL A 53 25.09 8.40 -3.62
N ASN A 54 26.10 7.63 -4.04
CA ASN A 54 26.37 6.31 -3.47
C ASN A 54 27.11 6.46 -2.14
N ALA A 55 26.46 7.06 -1.17
CA ALA A 55 26.93 7.23 0.22
C ALA A 55 25.73 7.35 1.15
N GLY A 56 25.76 6.58 2.24
CA GLY A 56 24.73 6.52 3.25
C GLY A 56 25.30 6.19 4.62
N SER A 57 24.47 5.74 5.56
CA SER A 57 24.91 5.54 6.94
C SER A 57 26.01 4.46 7.11
N VAL A 58 26.16 3.52 6.19
CA VAL A 58 27.25 2.51 6.25
C VAL A 58 28.63 3.12 5.99
N ASP A 59 28.69 4.30 5.37
CA ASP A 59 29.91 5.01 5.03
C ASP A 59 30.40 5.96 6.13
N GLU A 60 29.58 6.12 7.19
CA GLU A 60 29.89 6.93 8.36
C GLU A 60 30.98 6.30 9.22
N GLN A 61 31.87 7.12 9.75
CA GLN A 61 32.82 6.69 10.79
C GLN A 61 32.10 6.52 12.13
N ASP A 62 32.78 5.95 13.14
CA ASP A 62 32.19 5.69 14.44
C ASP A 62 31.71 6.96 15.17
N ASP A 63 32.31 8.10 14.89
CA ASP A 63 31.97 9.45 15.42
C ASP A 63 31.03 10.25 14.49
N GLN A 64 30.52 9.64 13.42
CA GLN A 64 29.68 10.28 12.39
C GLN A 64 28.25 9.73 12.34
N ALA A 65 27.76 9.09 13.40
CA ALA A 65 26.43 8.46 13.37
C ALA A 65 25.31 9.43 12.98
N GLY A 66 24.64 9.19 11.85
CA GLY A 66 23.55 10.02 11.30
C GLY A 66 24.03 11.18 10.40
N VAL A 67 25.31 11.29 10.11
CA VAL A 67 25.87 12.39 9.29
C VAL A 67 25.28 12.43 7.90
N ALA A 68 25.09 11.28 7.24
CA ALA A 68 24.50 11.23 5.90
C ALA A 68 23.08 11.81 5.87
N HIS A 69 22.26 11.50 6.87
CA HIS A 69 20.92 12.04 7.02
C HIS A 69 20.92 13.54 7.40
N MET A 70 21.83 13.96 8.27
CA MET A 70 21.99 15.38 8.60
C MET A 70 22.37 16.21 7.37
N ILE A 71 23.22 15.71 6.49
CA ILE A 71 23.58 16.36 5.23
C ILE A 71 22.34 16.47 4.33
N GLU A 72 21.52 15.44 4.26
CA GLU A 72 20.25 15.47 3.50
C GLU A 72 19.39 16.67 3.88
N HIS A 73 19.26 16.97 5.17
CA HIS A 73 18.54 18.16 5.64
C HIS A 73 19.25 19.47 5.26
N LEU A 74 20.57 19.53 5.46
CA LEU A 74 21.32 20.76 5.36
C LEU A 74 21.56 21.21 3.92
N VAL A 75 21.58 20.35 2.92
CA VAL A 75 21.75 20.76 1.51
C VAL A 75 20.63 21.64 0.97
N PHE A 76 19.48 21.68 1.66
CA PHE A 76 18.38 22.60 1.37
C PHE A 76 18.54 23.97 2.06
N ARG A 77 19.55 24.12 2.92
CA ARG A 77 19.92 25.38 3.58
C ARG A 77 20.86 26.18 2.70
N GLY A 78 21.78 26.93 3.30
CA GLY A 78 22.71 27.80 2.58
C GLY A 78 23.60 27.04 1.59
N THR A 79 23.68 27.54 0.37
CA THR A 79 24.61 27.09 -0.67
C THR A 79 25.40 28.26 -1.22
N LYS A 80 26.41 28.01 -2.05
CA LYS A 80 27.23 29.06 -2.64
C LYS A 80 26.42 30.06 -3.45
N ALA A 81 25.46 29.59 -4.26
CA ALA A 81 24.63 30.48 -5.07
C ALA A 81 23.40 31.02 -4.29
N HIS A 82 22.94 30.29 -3.29
CA HIS A 82 21.78 30.65 -2.48
C HIS A 82 22.15 30.73 -0.99
N PRO A 83 22.91 31.78 -0.58
CA PRO A 83 23.39 31.87 0.80
C PRO A 83 22.26 32.01 1.84
N ASN A 84 21.12 32.55 1.45
CA ASN A 84 19.91 32.65 2.30
C ASN A 84 19.08 31.38 2.37
N GLY A 85 19.49 30.32 1.70
CA GLY A 85 18.85 29.00 1.68
C GLY A 85 18.26 28.62 0.33
N LEU A 86 18.39 27.36 -0.01
CA LEU A 86 17.81 26.79 -1.24
C LEU A 86 16.30 26.62 -1.13
N MET A 87 15.77 26.30 0.06
CA MET A 87 14.31 26.21 0.27
C MET A 87 13.58 27.53 -0.02
N PRO A 88 14.00 28.71 0.49
CA PRO A 88 13.39 29.98 0.09
C PRO A 88 13.42 30.21 -1.42
N TYR A 89 14.55 29.95 -2.08
CA TYR A 89 14.67 30.05 -3.54
C TYR A 89 13.64 29.16 -4.27
N LEU A 90 13.50 27.87 -3.87
CA LEU A 90 12.52 26.97 -4.47
C LEU A 90 11.08 27.43 -4.21
N HIS A 91 10.79 27.95 -3.02
CA HIS A 91 9.49 28.54 -2.67
C HIS A 91 9.14 29.75 -3.54
N GLU A 92 10.09 30.64 -3.83
CA GLU A 92 9.89 31.75 -4.77
C GLU A 92 9.52 31.25 -6.17
N GLN A 93 10.03 30.08 -6.56
CA GLN A 93 9.67 29.40 -7.80
C GLN A 93 8.33 28.61 -7.69
N LYS A 94 7.57 28.78 -6.61
CA LYS A 94 6.30 28.07 -6.31
C LYS A 94 6.45 26.56 -6.15
N TRP A 95 7.62 26.07 -5.73
CA TRP A 95 7.84 24.67 -5.44
C TRP A 95 7.50 24.39 -3.98
N VAL A 96 6.83 23.27 -3.75
CA VAL A 96 6.33 22.83 -2.44
C VAL A 96 7.15 21.64 -1.97
N LYS A 97 7.65 21.68 -0.73
CA LYS A 97 8.35 20.57 -0.10
C LYS A 97 7.43 19.33 -0.09
N ASP A 98 8.00 18.14 -0.21
CA ASP A 98 7.34 16.83 -0.26
C ASP A 98 6.42 16.61 -1.48
N LYS A 99 6.20 17.64 -2.30
CA LYS A 99 5.50 17.56 -3.58
C LYS A 99 6.43 17.72 -4.77
N ASN A 100 7.26 18.77 -4.75
CA ASN A 100 8.13 19.12 -5.86
C ASN A 100 9.61 18.83 -5.58
N TYR A 101 9.99 18.70 -4.32
CA TYR A 101 11.33 18.32 -3.90
C TYR A 101 11.30 17.60 -2.57
N HIS A 102 12.09 16.54 -2.48
CA HIS A 102 12.36 15.79 -1.25
C HIS A 102 13.65 14.99 -1.42
N ALA A 103 14.13 14.39 -0.35
CA ALA A 103 15.27 13.50 -0.40
C ALA A 103 15.04 12.26 0.48
N LEU A 104 15.91 11.28 0.33
CA LEU A 104 15.85 10.04 1.07
C LEU A 104 17.26 9.51 1.31
N THR A 105 17.62 9.32 2.56
CA THR A 105 18.85 8.63 2.97
C THR A 105 18.55 7.18 3.33
N THR A 106 19.39 6.29 2.83
CA THR A 106 19.39 4.86 3.14
C THR A 106 20.73 4.46 3.75
N ALA A 107 20.88 3.18 4.04
CA ALA A 107 22.16 2.69 4.53
C ALA A 107 23.33 2.90 3.55
N ASP A 108 23.10 2.81 2.23
CA ASP A 108 24.14 2.83 1.20
C ASP A 108 24.04 3.96 0.19
N SER A 109 23.06 4.85 0.32
CA SER A 109 22.89 5.97 -0.61
C SER A 109 22.04 7.09 -0.04
N THR A 110 22.24 8.30 -0.62
CA THR A 110 21.34 9.44 -0.43
C THR A 110 20.82 9.86 -1.81
N THR A 111 19.51 9.96 -1.97
CA THR A 111 18.86 10.29 -3.25
C THR A 111 18.05 11.57 -3.12
N TYR A 112 18.33 12.53 -3.98
CA TYR A 112 17.60 13.80 -4.10
C TYR A 112 16.63 13.71 -5.25
N ILE A 113 15.38 14.09 -5.02
CA ILE A 113 14.26 13.91 -5.95
C ILE A 113 13.60 15.25 -6.19
N LEU A 114 13.54 15.66 -7.46
CA LEU A 114 12.91 16.90 -7.89
C LEU A 114 11.83 16.60 -8.93
N THR A 115 10.65 17.18 -8.72
CA THR A 115 9.49 17.07 -9.62
C THR A 115 9.00 18.50 -9.89
N PRO A 116 9.64 19.22 -10.84
CA PRO A 116 9.29 20.60 -11.10
C PRO A 116 7.81 20.76 -11.51
N PRO A 117 7.14 21.84 -11.14
CA PRO A 117 5.72 22.05 -11.45
C PRO A 117 5.42 22.09 -12.96
N THR A 118 6.41 22.47 -13.77
CA THR A 118 6.33 22.54 -15.23
C THR A 118 7.66 22.13 -15.87
N THR A 119 7.64 21.83 -17.17
CA THR A 119 8.85 21.51 -17.95
C THR A 119 9.89 22.64 -17.97
N ALA A 120 9.47 23.90 -17.80
CA ALA A 120 10.36 25.04 -17.66
C ALA A 120 11.25 24.97 -16.41
N GLY A 121 10.83 24.17 -15.39
CA GLY A 121 11.61 23.94 -14.18
C GLY A 121 12.78 22.95 -14.31
N LEU A 122 13.03 22.40 -15.49
CA LEU A 122 14.12 21.43 -15.70
C LEU A 122 15.50 22.05 -15.41
N GLU A 123 15.77 23.21 -15.92
CA GLU A 123 17.05 23.93 -15.71
C GLU A 123 17.24 24.31 -14.25
N GLN A 124 16.20 24.84 -13.58
CA GLN A 124 16.20 25.12 -12.14
C GLN A 124 16.44 23.86 -11.30
N SER A 125 15.96 22.70 -11.76
CA SER A 125 16.22 21.43 -11.09
C SER A 125 17.70 21.04 -11.15
N PHE A 126 18.35 21.20 -12.28
CA PHE A 126 19.79 20.93 -12.40
C PHE A 126 20.64 21.92 -11.61
N ASP A 127 20.26 23.20 -11.61
CA ASP A 127 20.90 24.19 -10.75
C ASP A 127 20.79 23.81 -9.28
N ALA A 128 19.56 23.58 -8.79
CA ALA A 128 19.32 23.19 -7.41
C ALA A 128 20.10 21.93 -7.00
N LEU A 129 20.08 20.87 -7.83
CA LEU A 129 20.85 19.65 -7.57
C LEU A 129 22.35 19.90 -7.53
N SER A 130 22.89 20.69 -8.46
CA SER A 130 24.32 21.01 -8.46
C SER A 130 24.73 21.79 -7.20
N GLN A 131 23.88 22.72 -6.73
CA GLN A 131 24.12 23.46 -5.49
C GLN A 131 24.06 22.52 -4.27
N MET A 132 23.10 21.57 -4.21
CA MET A 132 22.98 20.59 -3.13
C MET A 132 24.22 19.69 -3.04
N VAL A 133 24.68 19.14 -4.16
CA VAL A 133 25.68 18.06 -4.13
C VAL A 133 27.12 18.54 -4.27
N PHE A 134 27.37 19.80 -4.66
CA PHE A 134 28.74 20.33 -4.82
C PHE A 134 29.02 21.62 -4.04
N HIS A 135 27.99 22.35 -3.63
CA HIS A 135 28.12 23.72 -3.15
C HIS A 135 27.35 24.01 -1.86
N ALA A 136 26.93 22.99 -1.11
CA ALA A 136 26.30 23.19 0.18
C ALA A 136 27.29 23.73 1.21
N ASN A 137 26.88 24.76 1.98
CA ASN A 137 27.74 25.41 2.96
C ASN A 137 27.98 24.59 4.22
N LEU A 138 27.00 23.83 4.66
CA LEU A 138 27.01 22.95 5.84
C LEU A 138 27.55 23.65 7.07
N THR A 139 26.96 24.81 7.42
CA THR A 139 27.41 25.63 8.55
C THR A 139 26.95 25.07 9.90
N GLN A 140 27.64 25.43 10.99
CA GLN A 140 27.21 25.04 12.35
C GLN A 140 25.88 25.69 12.70
N GLU A 141 25.60 26.89 12.27
CA GLU A 141 24.35 27.62 12.49
C GLU A 141 23.15 26.92 11.84
N ASP A 142 23.30 26.51 10.57
CA ASP A 142 22.27 25.74 9.87
C ASP A 142 22.00 24.40 10.58
N LEU A 143 23.05 23.69 10.98
CA LEU A 143 22.94 22.42 11.71
C LEU A 143 22.19 22.60 13.03
N ASP A 144 22.57 23.60 13.83
CA ASP A 144 21.94 23.82 15.13
C ASP A 144 20.46 24.22 14.97
N SER A 145 20.10 24.93 13.91
CA SER A 145 18.70 25.26 13.59
C SER A 145 17.87 24.03 13.19
N GLU A 146 18.49 23.01 12.54
CA GLU A 146 17.79 21.80 12.08
C GLU A 146 17.68 20.71 13.15
N ARG A 147 18.53 20.70 14.19
CA ARG A 147 18.56 19.62 15.21
C ARG A 147 17.21 19.31 15.80
N LYS A 148 16.39 20.35 16.06
CA LYS A 148 15.05 20.15 16.64
C LYS A 148 14.16 19.34 15.71
N MET A 149 14.18 19.60 14.42
CA MET A 149 13.39 18.87 13.41
C MET A 149 13.89 17.44 13.28
N MET A 150 15.20 17.23 13.19
CA MET A 150 15.80 15.89 13.13
C MET A 150 15.48 15.06 14.38
N LEU A 151 15.51 15.66 15.58
CA LEU A 151 15.11 14.99 16.82
C LEU A 151 13.62 14.61 16.84
N GLU A 152 12.75 15.46 16.34
CA GLU A 152 11.32 15.14 16.23
C GLU A 152 11.09 13.98 15.25
N GLU A 153 11.80 13.96 14.15
CA GLU A 153 11.74 12.86 13.17
C GLU A 153 12.28 11.56 13.77
N TRP A 154 13.45 11.61 14.42
CA TRP A 154 14.02 10.48 15.13
C TRP A 154 13.05 9.89 16.16
N ARG A 155 12.42 10.75 16.98
CA ARG A 155 11.43 10.31 17.98
C ARG A 155 10.19 9.67 17.37
N LYS A 156 9.71 10.20 16.22
CA LYS A 156 8.59 9.60 15.48
C LYS A 156 8.94 8.21 14.93
N GLY A 157 10.21 7.99 14.60
CA GLY A 157 10.73 6.69 14.16
C GLY A 157 10.77 5.62 15.26
N LEU A 158 10.69 5.97 16.54
CA LEU A 158 10.79 5.03 17.68
C LEU A 158 9.50 4.21 17.90
N GLY A 159 9.07 3.47 16.88
CA GLY A 159 7.95 2.54 16.95
C GLY A 159 8.38 1.12 17.33
N VAL A 160 7.43 0.29 17.80
CA VAL A 160 7.68 -1.15 18.10
C VAL A 160 8.28 -1.87 16.90
N GLY A 161 7.70 -1.65 15.73
CA GLY A 161 8.18 -2.27 14.49
C GLY A 161 9.59 -1.84 14.13
N THR A 162 9.94 -0.58 14.31
CA THR A 162 11.28 -0.04 14.08
C THR A 162 12.29 -0.68 14.99
N THR A 163 12.05 -0.70 16.31
CA THR A 163 12.96 -1.29 17.29
C THR A 163 13.24 -2.77 17.03
N ILE A 164 12.20 -3.56 16.77
CA ILE A 164 12.36 -4.99 16.46
C ILE A 164 13.09 -5.19 15.13
N ASN A 165 12.81 -4.36 14.13
CA ASN A 165 13.43 -4.46 12.81
C ASN A 165 14.91 -4.07 12.84
N GLU A 166 15.28 -3.07 13.63
CA GLU A 166 16.68 -2.69 13.87
C GLU A 166 17.45 -3.82 14.55
N GLN A 167 16.91 -4.43 15.60
CA GLN A 167 17.51 -5.59 16.28
C GLN A 167 17.68 -6.78 15.32
N ARG A 168 16.66 -7.05 14.50
CA ARG A 168 16.73 -8.11 13.48
C ARG A 168 17.78 -7.81 12.43
N THR A 169 17.85 -6.58 11.94
CA THR A 169 18.85 -6.14 10.96
C THR A 169 20.26 -6.26 11.53
N ALA A 170 20.46 -5.82 12.76
CA ALA A 170 21.75 -5.95 13.45
C ALA A 170 22.19 -7.42 13.58
N ALA A 171 21.26 -8.32 13.91
CA ALA A 171 21.56 -9.75 14.02
C ALA A 171 21.87 -10.39 12.67
N VAL A 172 21.03 -10.17 11.66
CA VAL A 172 21.14 -10.81 10.33
C VAL A 172 22.31 -10.25 9.54
N ARG A 173 22.64 -8.97 9.73
CA ARG A 173 23.78 -8.30 9.08
C ARG A 173 25.00 -8.15 10.00
N ALA A 174 25.07 -8.98 11.05
CA ALA A 174 26.21 -8.98 11.98
C ALA A 174 27.55 -9.08 11.24
N ASP A 175 28.56 -8.37 11.75
CA ASP A 175 29.90 -8.22 11.17
C ASP A 175 29.95 -7.41 9.85
N SER A 176 28.94 -6.59 9.59
CA SER A 176 28.96 -5.53 8.58
C SER A 176 28.61 -4.18 9.20
N ARG A 177 28.88 -3.10 8.51
CA ARG A 177 28.48 -1.75 8.95
C ARG A 177 26.97 -1.53 8.91
N TYR A 178 26.24 -2.31 8.12
CA TYR A 178 24.76 -2.28 8.16
C TYR A 178 24.17 -2.63 9.53
N ALA A 179 24.90 -3.36 10.35
CA ALA A 179 24.48 -3.72 11.70
C ALA A 179 24.72 -2.62 12.74
N ARG A 180 25.58 -1.66 12.44
CA ARG A 180 26.07 -0.67 13.41
C ARG A 180 25.38 0.68 13.30
N ASN A 181 25.16 1.14 12.08
CA ASN A 181 24.81 2.53 11.80
C ASN A 181 23.34 2.68 11.44
N SER A 182 22.54 3.20 12.39
CA SER A 182 21.19 3.67 12.10
C SER A 182 21.26 4.87 11.14
N VAL A 183 20.41 4.88 10.12
CA VAL A 183 20.32 6.00 9.17
C VAL A 183 20.03 7.33 9.87
N MET A 184 19.19 7.30 10.89
CA MET A 184 18.79 8.48 11.66
C MET A 184 19.83 8.93 12.68
N GLY A 185 20.90 8.15 12.89
CA GLY A 185 21.82 8.38 13.99
C GLY A 185 21.23 8.07 15.36
N THR A 186 21.68 8.78 16.38
CA THR A 186 21.23 8.64 17.77
C THR A 186 20.82 10.01 18.33
N GLU A 187 20.03 10.05 19.40
CA GLU A 187 19.69 11.30 20.08
C GLU A 187 20.95 12.09 20.47
N ASN A 188 21.99 11.40 20.96
CA ASN A 188 23.25 12.03 21.30
C ASN A 188 23.96 12.62 20.07
N SER A 189 24.08 11.85 18.97
CA SER A 189 24.76 12.35 17.78
C SER A 189 24.01 13.54 17.15
N ILE A 190 22.68 13.49 17.09
CA ILE A 190 21.89 14.63 16.59
C ILE A 190 22.14 15.90 17.42
N ASN A 191 22.25 15.77 18.75
CA ASN A 191 22.47 16.91 19.64
C ASN A 191 23.89 17.46 19.60
N THR A 192 24.90 16.62 19.40
CA THR A 192 26.32 16.99 19.66
C THR A 192 27.20 16.99 18.42
N MET A 193 26.77 16.45 17.27
CA MET A 193 27.56 16.39 16.04
C MET A 193 28.03 17.79 15.61
N PRO A 194 29.31 18.02 15.40
CA PRO A 194 29.78 19.28 14.85
C PRO A 194 29.67 19.29 13.32
N ALA A 195 29.47 20.48 12.74
CA ALA A 195 29.34 20.64 11.28
C ALA A 195 30.61 20.18 10.53
N THR A 196 31.76 20.17 11.18
CA THR A 196 33.03 19.70 10.59
C THR A 196 32.99 18.23 10.19
N GLN A 197 32.23 17.38 10.91
CA GLN A 197 32.03 15.97 10.54
C GLN A 197 31.16 15.84 9.28
N LEU A 198 30.13 16.68 9.14
CA LEU A 198 29.30 16.73 7.94
C LEU A 198 30.14 17.17 6.73
N GLN A 199 30.96 18.22 6.91
CA GLN A 199 31.84 18.72 5.86
C GLN A 199 32.85 17.66 5.41
N GLN A 200 33.45 16.90 6.34
CA GLN A 200 34.40 15.82 6.03
C GLN A 200 33.71 14.69 5.22
N PHE A 201 32.52 14.25 5.66
CA PHE A 201 31.76 13.24 4.93
C PHE A 201 31.37 13.71 3.53
N TYR A 202 30.88 14.95 3.41
CA TYR A 202 30.50 15.56 2.14
C TYR A 202 31.70 15.69 1.19
N GLN A 203 32.85 16.12 1.70
CA GLN A 203 34.09 16.21 0.91
C GLN A 203 34.58 14.85 0.43
N SER A 204 34.38 13.79 1.21
CA SER A 204 34.85 12.45 0.88
C SER A 204 33.95 11.74 -0.14
N TRP A 205 32.64 11.92 -0.04
CA TRP A 205 31.67 11.09 -0.75
C TRP A 205 30.93 11.81 -1.87
N TYR A 206 30.75 13.14 -1.78
CA TYR A 206 30.00 13.91 -2.78
C TYR A 206 30.93 14.30 -3.94
N ALA A 207 31.02 13.41 -4.92
CA ALA A 207 31.84 13.56 -6.10
C ALA A 207 31.10 13.04 -7.34
N PRO A 208 31.30 13.65 -8.54
CA PRO A 208 30.59 13.24 -9.75
C PRO A 208 30.72 11.72 -10.04
N ASN A 209 31.91 11.15 -9.87
CA ASN A 209 32.18 9.74 -10.09
C ASN A 209 31.59 8.80 -9.02
N ASN A 210 30.91 9.35 -8.02
CA ASN A 210 30.12 8.61 -7.02
C ASN A 210 28.60 8.86 -7.18
N MET A 211 28.18 9.43 -8.30
CA MET A 211 26.78 9.86 -8.49
C MET A 211 26.16 9.29 -9.75
N ARG A 212 24.84 9.14 -9.72
CA ARG A 212 23.99 8.79 -10.85
C ARG A 212 22.82 9.74 -10.95
N LEU A 213 22.60 10.27 -12.14
CA LEU A 213 21.52 11.18 -12.45
C LEU A 213 20.51 10.51 -13.36
N LEU A 214 19.24 10.54 -12.98
CA LEU A 214 18.11 10.05 -13.74
C LEU A 214 17.18 11.20 -14.07
N VAL A 215 16.79 11.32 -15.33
CA VAL A 215 15.79 12.28 -15.82
C VAL A 215 14.70 11.50 -16.56
N VAL A 216 13.47 11.59 -16.11
CA VAL A 216 12.33 10.92 -16.73
C VAL A 216 11.23 11.92 -17.03
N GLY A 217 10.65 11.88 -18.21
CA GLY A 217 9.46 12.67 -18.52
C GLY A 217 9.50 13.45 -19.83
N ASP A 218 8.69 14.49 -19.90
CA ASP A 218 8.56 15.36 -21.08
C ASP A 218 9.77 16.28 -21.23
N VAL A 219 10.86 15.71 -21.73
CA VAL A 219 12.15 16.38 -21.88
C VAL A 219 12.73 16.19 -23.27
N GLU A 220 13.36 17.25 -23.78
CA GLU A 220 14.17 17.17 -25.01
C GLU A 220 15.57 16.62 -24.65
N PRO A 221 15.96 15.44 -25.14
CA PRO A 221 17.17 14.77 -24.72
C PRO A 221 18.46 15.58 -24.92
N GLU A 222 18.60 16.24 -26.07
CA GLU A 222 19.80 17.00 -26.37
C GLU A 222 19.94 18.24 -25.49
N LYS A 223 18.83 18.89 -25.16
CA LYS A 223 18.81 20.00 -24.19
C LYS A 223 19.18 19.48 -22.80
N ALA A 224 18.56 18.38 -22.35
CA ALA A 224 18.87 17.78 -21.05
C ALA A 224 20.37 17.40 -20.94
N LYS A 225 20.97 16.81 -21.98
CA LYS A 225 22.41 16.50 -22.03
C LYS A 225 23.26 17.76 -21.91
N ALA A 226 22.92 18.83 -22.64
CA ALA A 226 23.64 20.08 -22.59
C ALA A 226 23.57 20.72 -21.20
N ASP A 227 22.40 20.71 -20.58
CA ASP A 227 22.21 21.21 -19.23
C ASP A 227 22.98 20.35 -18.19
N ILE A 228 22.95 19.02 -18.30
CA ILE A 228 23.74 18.11 -17.45
C ILE A 228 25.24 18.44 -17.59
N GLN A 229 25.76 18.60 -18.80
CA GLN A 229 27.17 18.98 -19.02
C GLN A 229 27.47 20.33 -18.38
N ARG A 230 26.56 21.30 -18.50
CA ARG A 230 26.72 22.66 -17.97
C ARG A 230 26.78 22.70 -16.45
N TYR A 231 25.87 22.02 -15.77
CA TYR A 231 25.73 22.10 -14.31
C TYR A 231 26.65 21.14 -13.55
N PHE A 232 27.02 20.02 -14.16
CA PHE A 232 27.77 18.94 -13.49
C PHE A 232 29.16 18.70 -14.10
N GLY A 233 29.41 19.08 -15.37
CA GLY A 233 30.62 18.70 -16.10
C GLY A 233 31.91 19.35 -15.60
N ALA A 234 31.85 20.54 -15.02
CA ALA A 234 33.02 21.26 -14.53
C ALA A 234 33.55 20.77 -13.17
N GLN A 235 32.83 19.91 -12.49
CA GLN A 235 33.22 19.42 -11.16
C GLN A 235 34.29 18.33 -11.27
N PRO A 236 35.36 18.40 -10.46
CA PRO A 236 36.45 17.42 -10.55
C PRO A 236 36.05 16.06 -10.01
N THR A 237 36.56 15.00 -10.61
CA THR A 237 36.54 13.67 -10.04
C THR A 237 37.38 13.58 -8.75
N LYS A 238 37.03 12.66 -7.85
CA LYS A 238 37.76 12.41 -6.59
C LYS A 238 38.17 10.95 -6.46
N THR A 239 39.24 10.68 -5.71
CA THR A 239 39.55 9.36 -5.23
C THR A 239 38.57 9.02 -4.11
N LEU A 240 37.73 8.01 -4.32
CA LEU A 240 36.72 7.60 -3.35
C LEU A 240 37.33 6.66 -2.29
N PRO A 241 36.85 6.70 -1.04
CA PRO A 241 37.21 5.71 -0.04
C PRO A 241 36.87 4.30 -0.47
N VAL A 242 37.68 3.33 -0.06
CA VAL A 242 37.41 1.90 -0.34
C VAL A 242 36.29 1.39 0.57
N ARG A 243 35.37 0.63 0.00
CA ARG A 243 34.20 0.08 0.68
C ARG A 243 34.32 -1.44 0.87
N ASP A 244 35.23 -1.89 1.71
CA ASP A 244 35.42 -3.31 2.04
C ASP A 244 34.55 -3.81 3.18
N TYR A 245 33.64 -2.99 3.69
CA TYR A 245 32.81 -3.19 4.88
C TYR A 245 31.33 -3.44 4.58
N LEU A 246 30.96 -3.55 3.29
CA LEU A 246 29.55 -3.72 2.88
C LEU A 246 29.06 -5.16 2.97
N GLU A 247 29.97 -6.13 3.08
CA GLU A 247 29.61 -7.55 3.17
C GLU A 247 29.70 -8.03 4.63
N PRO A 248 28.64 -8.68 5.14
CA PRO A 248 28.74 -9.44 6.38
C PRO A 248 29.81 -10.54 6.25
N ARG A 249 30.69 -10.65 7.21
CA ARG A 249 31.66 -11.74 7.22
C ARG A 249 30.95 -13.04 7.55
N LEU A 250 30.95 -13.98 6.60
CA LEU A 250 30.44 -15.32 6.81
C LEU A 250 31.43 -16.16 7.62
N SER A 251 30.95 -16.94 8.58
CA SER A 251 31.78 -17.78 9.45
C SER A 251 31.04 -19.04 9.90
N GLU A 252 31.77 -20.02 10.42
CA GLU A 252 31.16 -21.22 11.02
C GLU A 252 30.67 -20.94 12.42
N ARG A 253 29.37 -20.56 12.53
CA ARG A 253 28.77 -20.20 13.83
C ARG A 253 27.27 -20.38 13.88
N LEU A 254 26.73 -20.44 15.08
CA LEU A 254 25.31 -20.25 15.38
C LEU A 254 25.17 -19.00 16.25
N LEU A 255 24.65 -17.91 15.68
CA LEU A 255 24.34 -16.70 16.43
C LEU A 255 22.92 -16.79 16.98
N ILE A 256 22.74 -16.48 18.27
CA ILE A 256 21.44 -16.49 18.93
C ILE A 256 21.10 -15.07 19.34
N THR A 257 19.94 -14.58 18.92
CA THR A 257 19.48 -13.21 19.23
C THR A 257 18.05 -13.21 19.75
N LYS A 258 17.86 -12.62 20.91
CA LYS A 258 16.54 -12.31 21.45
C LYS A 258 16.11 -10.95 20.94
N LEU A 259 14.98 -10.90 20.24
CA LEU A 259 14.35 -9.66 19.76
C LEU A 259 13.28 -9.26 20.78
N GLN A 260 13.34 -8.04 21.30
CA GLN A 260 12.42 -7.61 22.35
C GLN A 260 12.06 -6.14 22.26
N ASP A 261 10.77 -5.84 22.31
CA ASP A 261 10.23 -4.51 22.55
C ASP A 261 9.10 -4.63 23.58
N PRO A 262 9.10 -3.80 24.63
CA PRO A 262 8.08 -3.82 25.69
C PRO A 262 6.63 -3.75 25.24
N ARG A 263 6.40 -3.23 24.06
CA ARG A 263 5.05 -3.00 23.50
C ARG A 263 4.62 -4.10 22.50
N SER A 264 5.49 -5.09 22.23
CA SER A 264 5.20 -6.12 21.23
C SER A 264 4.54 -7.35 21.85
N GLY A 265 3.35 -7.73 21.34
CA GLY A 265 2.70 -9.00 21.63
C GLY A 265 3.06 -10.15 20.67
N VAL A 266 3.94 -9.92 19.69
CA VAL A 266 4.32 -10.93 18.70
C VAL A 266 5.19 -12.01 19.33
N SER A 267 4.87 -13.27 19.02
CA SER A 267 5.62 -14.45 19.43
C SER A 267 6.11 -15.23 18.21
N GLN A 268 7.43 -15.25 17.97
CA GLN A 268 8.03 -15.78 16.75
C GLN A 268 9.42 -16.37 17.03
N ILE A 269 9.80 -17.41 16.28
CA ILE A 269 11.17 -17.89 16.18
C ILE A 269 11.55 -18.05 14.72
N ALA A 270 12.84 -17.82 14.39
CA ALA A 270 13.36 -17.96 13.05
C ALA A 270 14.71 -18.71 13.06
N TYR A 271 14.88 -19.58 12.08
CA TYR A 271 16.18 -20.19 11.77
C TYR A 271 16.66 -19.66 10.43
N ILE A 272 17.84 -19.04 10.41
CA ILE A 272 18.33 -18.21 9.31
C ILE A 272 19.71 -18.71 8.88
N PHE A 273 19.93 -18.74 7.58
CA PHE A 273 21.14 -19.22 6.89
C PHE A 273 21.72 -18.07 6.08
N ARG A 274 23.00 -17.70 6.28
CA ARG A 274 23.67 -16.65 5.52
C ARG A 274 24.68 -17.26 4.56
N PHE A 275 24.70 -16.79 3.31
CA PHE A 275 25.53 -17.36 2.25
C PHE A 275 25.92 -16.33 1.20
N ASP A 276 26.98 -16.66 0.43
CA ASP A 276 27.40 -15.91 -0.75
C ASP A 276 26.38 -16.06 -1.90
N GLU A 277 25.99 -14.93 -2.48
CA GLU A 277 25.03 -14.83 -3.59
C GLU A 277 25.63 -14.11 -4.81
N SER A 278 26.93 -13.94 -4.87
CA SER A 278 27.61 -13.18 -5.92
C SER A 278 27.24 -13.61 -7.34
N LYS A 279 26.98 -14.91 -7.55
CA LYS A 279 26.54 -15.45 -8.86
C LYS A 279 25.19 -14.91 -9.28
N SER A 280 24.19 -14.93 -8.39
CA SER A 280 22.85 -14.41 -8.67
C SER A 280 22.83 -12.89 -8.83
N HIS A 281 23.75 -12.18 -8.18
CA HIS A 281 23.87 -10.72 -8.29
C HIS A 281 24.58 -10.27 -9.57
N ALA A 282 25.31 -11.15 -10.24
CA ALA A 282 26.00 -10.83 -11.49
C ALA A 282 25.03 -10.39 -12.60
N GLN A 283 25.35 -9.28 -13.29
CA GLN A 283 24.56 -8.72 -14.38
C GLN A 283 24.85 -9.40 -15.73
N THR A 284 25.00 -10.72 -15.72
CA THR A 284 25.30 -11.58 -16.87
C THR A 284 24.13 -12.51 -17.20
N GLU A 285 24.18 -13.22 -18.33
CA GLU A 285 23.19 -14.25 -18.66
C GLU A 285 23.25 -15.42 -17.65
N GLU A 286 24.41 -15.75 -17.15
CA GLU A 286 24.58 -16.74 -16.10
C GLU A 286 23.92 -16.26 -14.80
N GLY A 287 24.13 -15.00 -14.39
CA GLY A 287 23.46 -14.41 -13.24
C GLY A 287 21.94 -14.39 -13.39
N ARG A 288 21.42 -14.22 -14.61
CA ARG A 288 19.97 -14.35 -14.87
C ARG A 288 19.46 -15.76 -14.65
N TYR A 289 20.22 -16.76 -15.11
CA TYR A 289 19.91 -18.17 -14.86
C TYR A 289 19.91 -18.46 -13.35
N GLU A 290 20.91 -17.99 -12.64
CA GLU A 290 21.04 -18.17 -11.20
C GLU A 290 19.85 -17.54 -10.44
N ARG A 291 19.43 -16.31 -10.80
CA ARG A 291 18.23 -15.66 -10.24
C ARG A 291 16.94 -16.42 -10.56
N LEU A 292 16.82 -16.97 -11.76
CA LEU A 292 15.66 -17.79 -12.12
C LEU A 292 15.64 -19.09 -11.32
N LEU A 293 16.79 -19.72 -11.14
CA LEU A 293 16.96 -20.91 -10.31
C LEU A 293 16.60 -20.62 -8.84
N ASP A 294 17.04 -19.48 -8.30
CA ASP A 294 16.65 -19.01 -6.96
C ASP A 294 15.15 -18.86 -6.81
N ARG A 295 14.48 -18.28 -7.83
CA ARG A 295 13.03 -18.14 -7.83
C ARG A 295 12.32 -19.49 -7.71
N PHE A 296 12.74 -20.49 -8.49
CA PHE A 296 12.15 -21.83 -8.41
C PHE A 296 12.46 -22.52 -7.07
N ALA A 297 13.67 -22.41 -6.57
CA ALA A 297 14.05 -22.95 -5.27
C ALA A 297 13.22 -22.34 -4.12
N LEU A 298 13.06 -21.01 -4.13
CA LEU A 298 12.25 -20.32 -3.12
C LEU A 298 10.75 -20.64 -3.26
N THR A 299 10.25 -20.76 -4.48
CA THR A 299 8.86 -21.18 -4.74
C THR A 299 8.61 -22.58 -4.19
N ALA A 300 9.53 -23.52 -4.46
CA ALA A 300 9.43 -24.89 -3.97
C ALA A 300 9.41 -24.96 -2.43
N LEU A 301 10.33 -24.24 -1.78
CA LEU A 301 10.35 -24.14 -0.31
C LEU A 301 9.05 -23.56 0.24
N THR A 302 8.55 -22.49 -0.38
CA THR A 302 7.31 -21.84 0.06
C THR A 302 6.12 -22.78 -0.04
N GLN A 303 5.97 -23.50 -1.14
CA GLN A 303 4.87 -24.45 -1.34
C GLN A 303 4.96 -25.64 -0.39
N ARG A 304 6.16 -26.20 -0.20
CA ARG A 304 6.37 -27.30 0.72
C ARG A 304 5.98 -26.94 2.16
N LEU A 305 6.41 -25.75 2.64
CA LEU A 305 6.03 -25.27 3.98
C LEU A 305 4.53 -24.96 4.10
N ARG A 306 3.92 -24.40 3.05
CA ARG A 306 2.47 -24.15 3.01
C ARG A 306 1.68 -25.45 3.09
N ASN A 307 2.06 -26.49 2.35
CA ASN A 307 1.38 -27.77 2.35
C ASN A 307 1.42 -28.47 3.72
N GLN A 308 2.39 -28.13 4.59
CA GLN A 308 2.46 -28.66 5.95
C GLN A 308 1.66 -27.85 6.98
N SER A 309 1.05 -26.72 6.57
CA SER A 309 0.37 -25.80 7.50
C SER A 309 -0.77 -26.46 8.32
N SER A 310 -1.49 -27.44 7.74
CA SER A 310 -2.56 -28.18 8.43
C SER A 310 -2.04 -29.24 9.44
N GLN A 311 -0.76 -29.56 9.43
CA GLN A 311 -0.12 -30.60 10.25
C GLN A 311 0.82 -30.03 11.33
N LEU A 312 0.82 -28.71 11.49
CA LEU A 312 1.67 -28.07 12.49
C LEU A 312 1.28 -28.50 13.92
N PRO A 313 2.26 -28.75 14.78
CA PRO A 313 1.97 -29.17 16.13
C PRO A 313 1.34 -28.04 16.94
N LYS A 314 0.50 -28.39 17.91
CA LYS A 314 -0.14 -27.42 18.81
C LYS A 314 0.90 -26.43 19.38
N GLY A 315 0.60 -25.16 19.25
CA GLY A 315 1.48 -24.07 19.66
C GLY A 315 2.37 -23.51 18.55
N VAL A 316 2.33 -24.08 17.34
CA VAL A 316 2.95 -23.52 16.13
C VAL A 316 1.85 -23.22 15.13
N SER A 317 1.70 -21.97 14.71
CA SER A 317 0.55 -21.55 13.89
C SER A 317 0.88 -21.38 12.42
N THR A 318 2.11 -21.00 12.08
CA THR A 318 2.54 -20.80 10.69
C THR A 318 4.03 -21.07 10.50
N LEU A 319 4.41 -21.52 9.31
CA LEU A 319 5.79 -21.51 8.81
C LEU A 319 5.88 -20.67 7.54
N VAL A 320 6.86 -19.78 7.49
CA VAL A 320 7.09 -18.90 6.33
C VAL A 320 8.58 -18.86 6.00
N VAL A 321 8.93 -18.97 4.74
CA VAL A 321 10.30 -18.79 4.25
C VAL A 321 10.46 -17.43 3.58
N ARG A 322 11.59 -16.78 3.83
CA ARG A 322 11.97 -15.52 3.19
C ARG A 322 13.46 -15.54 2.85
N LYS A 323 13.80 -15.02 1.67
CA LYS A 323 15.17 -14.76 1.23
C LYS A 323 15.34 -13.26 1.05
N SER A 324 16.44 -12.70 1.52
CA SER A 324 16.72 -11.26 1.40
C SER A 324 18.23 -11.02 1.29
N ASP A 325 18.58 -9.94 0.58
CA ASP A 325 19.97 -9.48 0.51
C ASP A 325 20.34 -8.83 1.85
N ILE A 326 21.53 -9.15 2.35
CA ILE A 326 22.07 -8.64 3.60
C ILE A 326 23.39 -7.89 3.41
N GLY A 327 23.99 -8.00 2.25
CA GLY A 327 25.12 -7.25 1.71
C GLY A 327 24.88 -6.97 0.24
N GLN A 328 25.93 -6.60 -0.49
CA GLN A 328 25.88 -6.44 -1.96
C GLN A 328 25.94 -7.78 -2.70
N GLN A 329 26.59 -8.76 -2.10
CA GLN A 329 26.81 -10.11 -2.66
C GLN A 329 26.43 -11.23 -1.68
N THR A 330 25.91 -10.87 -0.51
CA THR A 330 25.55 -11.82 0.55
C THR A 330 24.04 -11.79 0.78
N ALA A 331 23.43 -12.96 0.89
CA ALA A 331 22.01 -13.11 1.19
C ALA A 331 21.78 -13.97 2.44
N ALA A 332 20.55 -13.90 2.95
CA ALA A 332 20.05 -14.75 4.02
C ALA A 332 18.72 -15.39 3.62
N LEU A 333 18.60 -16.69 3.90
CA LEU A 333 17.34 -17.43 3.87
C LEU A 333 16.89 -17.69 5.28
N GLY A 334 15.71 -17.19 5.67
CA GLY A 334 15.10 -17.42 6.97
C GLY A 334 13.82 -18.22 6.87
N ILE A 335 13.65 -19.21 7.75
CA ILE A 335 12.38 -19.90 7.98
C ILE A 335 11.87 -19.43 9.34
N PHE A 336 10.66 -18.89 9.36
CA PHE A 336 10.02 -18.23 10.49
C PHE A 336 8.81 -19.03 10.94
N ALA A 337 8.67 -19.24 12.24
CA ALA A 337 7.51 -19.86 12.86
C ALA A 337 6.84 -18.85 13.81
N ASN A 338 5.53 -18.58 13.60
CA ASN A 338 4.72 -17.95 14.63
C ASN A 338 4.31 -19.02 15.65
N VAL A 339 4.49 -18.71 16.91
CA VAL A 339 4.33 -19.70 17.99
C VAL A 339 3.58 -19.11 19.19
N ASP A 340 2.99 -19.97 20.01
CA ASP A 340 2.48 -19.56 21.31
C ASP A 340 3.63 -19.06 22.20
N PRO A 341 3.38 -18.21 23.20
CA PRO A 341 4.39 -17.52 24.00
C PRO A 341 5.48 -18.41 24.63
N THR A 342 5.21 -19.72 24.82
CA THR A 342 6.14 -20.69 25.42
C THR A 342 6.60 -21.78 24.44
N ALA A 343 6.20 -21.71 23.18
CA ALA A 343 6.41 -22.79 22.18
C ALA A 343 7.59 -22.53 21.23
N HIS A 344 8.52 -21.61 21.55
CA HIS A 344 9.61 -21.24 20.66
C HIS A 344 10.52 -22.41 20.27
N LEU A 345 10.96 -23.22 21.26
CA LEU A 345 11.79 -24.40 20.98
C LEU A 345 11.04 -25.43 20.11
N LYS A 346 9.72 -25.57 20.32
CA LYS A 346 8.88 -26.44 19.52
C LYS A 346 8.77 -25.93 18.06
N GLY A 347 8.65 -24.62 17.90
CA GLY A 347 8.69 -23.99 16.56
C GLY A 347 10.03 -24.21 15.86
N LEU A 348 11.15 -24.08 16.59
CA LEU A 348 12.49 -24.33 16.04
C LEU A 348 12.68 -25.80 15.64
N SER A 349 12.23 -26.74 16.49
CA SER A 349 12.23 -28.17 16.18
C SER A 349 11.40 -28.47 14.94
N GLN A 350 10.24 -27.83 14.78
CA GLN A 350 9.40 -28.00 13.57
C GLN A 350 10.09 -27.45 12.32
N ILE A 351 10.72 -26.25 12.40
CA ILE A 351 11.53 -25.73 11.28
C ILE A 351 12.62 -26.73 10.90
N SER A 352 13.33 -27.30 11.88
CA SER A 352 14.41 -28.26 11.63
C SER A 352 13.90 -29.57 11.03
N GLU A 353 12.73 -30.03 11.43
CA GLU A 353 12.06 -31.20 10.85
C GLU A 353 11.72 -30.96 9.37
N GLU A 354 11.17 -29.78 9.03
CA GLU A 354 10.86 -29.44 7.65
C GLU A 354 12.14 -29.32 6.76
N ILE A 355 13.22 -28.78 7.32
CA ILE A 355 14.51 -28.77 6.64
C ILE A 355 15.01 -30.21 6.37
N ALA A 356 14.89 -31.08 7.34
CA ALA A 356 15.27 -32.49 7.18
C ALA A 356 14.35 -33.21 6.18
N ARG A 357 13.03 -32.91 6.19
CA ARG A 357 12.06 -33.42 5.21
C ARG A 357 12.41 -33.01 3.79
N ILE A 358 12.73 -31.75 3.56
CA ILE A 358 13.14 -31.21 2.26
C ILE A 358 14.44 -31.87 1.79
N LYS A 359 15.39 -32.16 2.68
CA LYS A 359 16.63 -32.87 2.37
C LYS A 359 16.40 -34.35 2.01
N GLN A 360 15.50 -35.00 2.74
CA GLN A 360 15.20 -36.43 2.53
C GLN A 360 14.31 -36.68 1.30
N TYR A 361 13.42 -35.75 1.01
CA TYR A 361 12.45 -35.84 -0.10
C TYR A 361 12.66 -34.68 -1.08
N PRO A 362 13.56 -34.82 -2.05
CA PRO A 362 13.85 -33.77 -3.04
C PRO A 362 12.60 -33.36 -3.83
N ILE A 363 12.61 -32.16 -4.41
CA ILE A 363 11.59 -31.66 -5.32
C ILE A 363 11.54 -32.56 -6.56
N THR A 364 10.33 -33.01 -6.94
CA THR A 364 10.12 -33.89 -8.07
C THR A 364 10.00 -33.15 -9.39
N ALA A 365 10.16 -33.87 -10.51
CA ALA A 365 9.94 -33.29 -11.84
C ALA A 365 8.51 -32.77 -12.01
N GLU A 366 7.53 -33.45 -11.46
CA GLU A 366 6.12 -33.06 -11.53
C GLU A 366 5.85 -31.76 -10.77
N GLU A 367 6.42 -31.58 -9.58
CA GLU A 367 6.30 -30.33 -8.83
C GLU A 367 6.94 -29.17 -9.61
N LEU A 368 8.12 -29.38 -10.18
CA LEU A 368 8.80 -28.37 -10.98
C LEU A 368 7.99 -27.97 -12.22
N GLU A 369 7.39 -28.93 -12.92
CA GLU A 369 6.58 -28.61 -14.11
C GLU A 369 5.32 -27.81 -13.75
N ARG A 370 4.69 -28.05 -12.60
CA ARG A 370 3.60 -27.18 -12.09
C ARG A 370 4.07 -25.73 -11.89
N TYR A 371 5.24 -25.53 -11.28
CA TYR A 371 5.80 -24.19 -11.08
C TYR A 371 6.16 -23.50 -12.41
N LYS A 372 6.73 -24.26 -13.37
CA LYS A 372 7.02 -23.77 -14.72
C LYS A 372 5.75 -23.37 -15.46
N LYS A 373 4.67 -24.14 -15.38
CA LYS A 373 3.37 -23.82 -16.00
C LYS A 373 2.83 -22.46 -15.50
N THR A 374 2.88 -22.21 -14.20
CA THR A 374 2.50 -20.92 -13.61
C THR A 374 3.34 -19.76 -14.14
N LEU A 375 4.66 -19.96 -14.22
CA LEU A 375 5.56 -18.92 -14.75
C LEU A 375 5.36 -18.69 -16.25
N LEU A 376 5.12 -19.73 -17.03
CA LEU A 376 4.82 -19.61 -18.46
C LEU A 376 3.58 -18.77 -18.73
N SER A 377 2.52 -18.95 -17.96
CA SER A 377 1.32 -18.09 -18.07
C SER A 377 1.64 -16.61 -17.78
N GLN A 378 2.47 -16.31 -16.79
CA GLN A 378 2.93 -14.94 -16.51
C GLN A 378 3.80 -14.38 -17.64
N ILE A 379 4.67 -15.20 -18.23
CA ILE A 379 5.53 -14.85 -19.37
C ILE A 379 4.67 -14.50 -20.60
N GLU A 380 3.68 -15.33 -20.93
CA GLU A 380 2.77 -15.09 -22.05
C GLU A 380 1.99 -13.78 -21.87
N HIS A 381 1.49 -13.53 -20.66
CA HIS A 381 0.83 -12.26 -20.34
C HIS A 381 1.80 -11.07 -20.52
N ALA A 382 3.01 -11.16 -19.98
CA ALA A 382 4.02 -10.09 -20.08
C ALA A 382 4.46 -9.82 -21.54
N LYS A 383 4.50 -10.84 -22.41
CA LYS A 383 4.79 -10.67 -23.84
C LYS A 383 3.67 -9.95 -24.59
N LYS A 384 2.41 -10.18 -24.24
CA LYS A 384 1.24 -9.54 -24.88
C LYS A 384 1.08 -8.09 -24.44
N HIS A 385 1.44 -7.75 -23.22
CA HIS A 385 1.32 -6.41 -22.66
C HIS A 385 2.58 -5.60 -22.99
N THR A 386 2.58 -4.91 -24.12
CA THR A 386 3.65 -4.00 -24.56
C THR A 386 3.78 -2.74 -23.72
N GLY A 387 3.28 -2.82 -22.47
CA GLY A 387 3.63 -1.92 -21.39
C GLY A 387 3.20 -0.47 -21.57
N ASP A 388 1.91 -0.18 -21.51
CA ASP A 388 1.44 1.15 -21.13
C ASP A 388 1.72 1.34 -19.65
N ARG A 389 2.95 1.75 -19.34
CA ARG A 389 3.31 2.20 -18.01
C ARG A 389 2.85 3.64 -17.87
N ASP A 390 2.14 3.95 -16.80
CA ASP A 390 1.97 5.34 -16.39
C ASP A 390 3.32 5.93 -15.95
N PHE A 391 3.37 7.24 -15.82
CA PHE A 391 4.58 7.98 -15.44
C PHE A 391 5.25 7.42 -14.17
N ALA A 392 4.46 7.17 -13.12
CA ALA A 392 4.97 6.66 -11.85
C ALA A 392 5.64 5.29 -11.99
N LYS A 393 5.05 4.39 -12.78
CA LYS A 393 5.64 3.07 -13.06
C LYS A 393 6.91 3.15 -13.87
N TRP A 394 7.03 4.11 -14.80
CA TRP A 394 8.28 4.37 -15.52
C TRP A 394 9.37 4.84 -14.57
N VAL A 395 9.07 5.84 -13.73
CA VAL A 395 10.01 6.34 -12.72
C VAL A 395 10.47 5.23 -11.79
N GLN A 396 9.54 4.43 -11.29
CA GLN A 396 9.85 3.29 -10.42
C GLN A 396 10.77 2.29 -11.12
N ALA A 397 10.46 1.90 -12.35
CA ALA A 397 11.28 0.96 -13.11
C ALA A 397 12.71 1.46 -13.33
N MET A 398 12.87 2.75 -13.65
CA MET A 398 14.19 3.37 -13.80
C MET A 398 14.95 3.45 -12.46
N ASN A 399 14.26 3.79 -11.38
CA ASN A 399 14.83 3.82 -10.04
C ASN A 399 15.34 2.43 -9.57
N GLU A 400 14.59 1.38 -9.86
CA GLU A 400 14.95 0.00 -9.46
C GLU A 400 16.04 -0.62 -10.34
N THR A 401 16.26 -0.07 -11.53
CA THR A 401 17.23 -0.57 -12.49
C THR A 401 18.42 0.38 -12.64
N VAL A 402 18.36 1.32 -13.55
CA VAL A 402 19.52 2.14 -13.97
C VAL A 402 20.10 3.01 -12.85
N LEU A 403 19.26 3.51 -11.96
CA LEU A 403 19.75 4.30 -10.82
C LEU A 403 20.49 3.42 -9.79
N ARG A 404 20.29 2.11 -9.82
CA ARG A 404 20.95 1.10 -8.99
C ARG A 404 21.99 0.26 -9.76
N ASP A 405 22.48 0.75 -10.90
CA ASP A 405 23.47 0.05 -11.73
C ASP A 405 23.00 -1.31 -12.28
N LYS A 406 21.72 -1.41 -12.60
CA LYS A 406 21.17 -2.60 -13.22
C LYS A 406 20.70 -2.28 -14.64
N PRO A 407 20.89 -3.19 -15.61
CA PRO A 407 20.40 -2.96 -16.97
C PRO A 407 18.87 -2.90 -16.97
N PHE A 408 18.32 -1.93 -17.69
CA PHE A 408 16.89 -1.88 -17.94
C PHE A 408 16.54 -2.82 -19.08
N LEU A 409 15.51 -3.64 -18.88
CA LEU A 409 14.88 -4.47 -19.90
C LEU A 409 13.37 -4.20 -19.88
N THR A 410 12.77 -4.17 -21.05
CA THR A 410 11.31 -4.11 -21.16
C THR A 410 10.68 -5.41 -20.66
N GLN A 411 9.40 -5.38 -20.31
CA GLN A 411 8.69 -6.58 -19.85
C GLN A 411 8.71 -7.72 -20.88
N PRO A 412 8.45 -7.47 -22.20
CA PRO A 412 8.57 -8.49 -23.22
C PRO A 412 9.99 -9.06 -23.39
N GLU A 413 11.03 -8.21 -23.31
CA GLU A 413 12.43 -8.66 -23.38
C GLU A 413 12.77 -9.54 -22.18
N LEU A 414 12.41 -9.13 -20.99
CA LEU A 414 12.62 -9.92 -19.77
C LEU A 414 11.88 -11.26 -19.84
N ALA A 415 10.61 -11.24 -20.27
CA ALA A 415 9.79 -12.43 -20.46
C ALA A 415 10.40 -13.39 -21.48
N THR A 416 10.87 -12.88 -22.63
CA THR A 416 11.53 -13.68 -23.67
C THR A 416 12.82 -14.33 -23.17
N ARG A 417 13.64 -13.57 -22.42
CA ARG A 417 14.89 -14.12 -21.84
C ARG A 417 14.61 -15.16 -20.76
N MET A 418 13.60 -14.94 -19.93
CA MET A 418 13.19 -15.92 -18.92
C MET A 418 12.70 -17.22 -19.56
N GLU A 419 11.88 -17.14 -20.61
CA GLU A 419 11.38 -18.31 -21.33
C GLU A 419 12.52 -19.14 -21.91
N ALA A 420 13.53 -18.49 -22.51
CA ALA A 420 14.71 -19.17 -23.08
C ALA A 420 15.56 -19.93 -22.04
N LEU A 421 15.46 -19.52 -20.76
CA LEU A 421 16.18 -20.17 -19.66
C LEU A 421 15.39 -21.31 -19.00
N LEU A 422 14.06 -21.35 -19.13
CA LEU A 422 13.20 -22.36 -18.49
C LEU A 422 13.61 -23.81 -18.76
N PRO A 423 13.99 -24.22 -20.01
CA PRO A 423 14.41 -25.59 -20.26
C PRO A 423 15.68 -26.02 -19.50
N LYS A 424 16.50 -25.05 -19.07
CA LYS A 424 17.73 -25.31 -18.31
C LYS A 424 17.49 -25.53 -16.81
N ILE A 425 16.28 -25.19 -16.32
CA ILE A 425 15.92 -25.43 -14.93
C ILE A 425 15.47 -26.87 -14.79
N THR A 426 16.22 -27.66 -14.04
CA THR A 426 15.95 -29.08 -13.80
C THR A 426 15.67 -29.32 -12.30
N PRO A 427 15.02 -30.44 -11.94
CA PRO A 427 14.81 -30.80 -10.53
C PRO A 427 16.14 -30.91 -9.77
N GLU A 428 17.18 -31.46 -10.38
CA GLU A 428 18.50 -31.62 -9.79
C GLU A 428 19.12 -30.26 -9.48
N ALA A 429 19.02 -29.28 -10.40
CA ALA A 429 19.54 -27.93 -10.19
C ALA A 429 18.78 -27.21 -9.06
N VAL A 430 17.46 -27.33 -9.03
CA VAL A 430 16.63 -26.73 -7.96
C VAL A 430 16.96 -27.35 -6.60
N ASN A 431 17.07 -28.68 -6.53
CA ASN A 431 17.43 -29.38 -5.30
C ASN A 431 18.84 -29.05 -4.83
N ALA A 432 19.82 -28.99 -5.73
CA ALA A 432 21.19 -28.57 -5.43
C ALA A 432 21.22 -27.13 -4.86
N ARG A 433 20.40 -26.21 -5.42
CA ARG A 433 20.27 -24.85 -4.92
C ARG A 433 19.69 -24.80 -3.51
N ILE A 434 18.62 -25.51 -3.24
CA ILE A 434 18.00 -25.61 -1.90
C ILE A 434 19.02 -26.19 -0.91
N GLN A 435 19.72 -27.25 -1.29
CA GLN A 435 20.76 -27.86 -0.45
C GLN A 435 21.90 -26.88 -0.15
N SER A 436 22.35 -26.10 -1.15
CA SER A 436 23.40 -25.10 -0.96
C SER A 436 23.02 -24.07 0.10
N TRP A 437 21.76 -23.58 0.10
CA TRP A 437 21.27 -22.64 1.10
C TRP A 437 21.13 -23.22 2.51
N LEU A 438 20.61 -24.46 2.62
CA LEU A 438 20.27 -25.08 3.90
C LEU A 438 21.45 -25.86 4.53
N SER A 439 22.61 -25.87 3.88
CA SER A 439 23.79 -26.60 4.37
C SER A 439 24.95 -25.68 4.80
N VAL A 440 24.75 -24.37 4.76
CA VAL A 440 25.76 -23.42 5.20
C VAL A 440 25.96 -23.48 6.71
N THR A 441 27.15 -23.11 7.14
CA THR A 441 27.57 -23.17 8.54
C THR A 441 27.37 -21.85 9.29
N ASP A 442 27.21 -20.73 8.58
CA ASP A 442 26.85 -19.45 9.15
C ASP A 442 25.34 -19.38 9.35
N ARG A 443 24.90 -19.51 10.59
CA ARG A 443 23.49 -19.66 10.94
C ARG A 443 23.11 -18.75 12.12
N LEU A 444 21.82 -18.38 12.15
CA LEU A 444 21.26 -17.59 13.25
C LEU A 444 19.94 -18.19 13.72
N VAL A 445 19.70 -18.08 15.02
CA VAL A 445 18.35 -18.25 15.60
C VAL A 445 17.94 -16.93 16.21
N ASN A 446 16.89 -16.33 15.65
CA ASN A 446 16.25 -15.14 16.22
C ASN A 446 14.94 -15.55 16.86
N TYR A 447 14.72 -15.18 18.12
CA TYR A 447 13.46 -15.45 18.79
C TYR A 447 12.89 -14.17 19.43
N GLN A 448 11.60 -14.00 19.31
CA GLN A 448 10.85 -12.86 19.80
C GLN A 448 9.74 -13.35 20.73
N PRO A 449 9.92 -13.34 22.06
CA PRO A 449 8.84 -13.61 22.99
C PRO A 449 7.99 -12.34 23.22
N PRO A 450 6.69 -12.48 23.56
CA PRO A 450 5.91 -11.33 24.05
C PRO A 450 6.53 -10.81 25.34
N LEU A 451 6.32 -9.52 25.62
CA LEU A 451 6.95 -8.83 26.76
C LEU A 451 6.77 -9.55 28.10
N GLU A 452 5.54 -9.99 28.37
CA GLU A 452 5.15 -10.59 29.65
C GLU A 452 5.83 -11.94 29.89
N THR A 453 6.37 -12.55 28.83
CA THR A 453 7.04 -13.84 28.88
C THR A 453 8.54 -13.64 29.12
N LYS A 454 9.00 -13.87 30.32
CA LYS A 454 10.44 -13.85 30.68
C LYS A 454 11.19 -15.05 30.08
N LEU A 455 11.10 -15.23 28.75
CA LEU A 455 11.77 -16.33 28.06
C LEU A 455 13.21 -15.95 27.74
N THR A 456 14.15 -16.81 28.14
CA THR A 456 15.54 -16.77 27.68
C THR A 456 15.94 -18.18 27.29
N LEU A 457 16.30 -18.36 26.02
CA LEU A 457 16.72 -19.65 25.46
C LEU A 457 18.25 -19.76 25.55
N THR A 458 18.72 -20.89 26.02
CA THR A 458 20.15 -21.20 26.03
C THR A 458 20.59 -21.83 24.73
N GLU A 459 21.90 -21.74 24.44
CA GLU A 459 22.47 -22.39 23.25
C GLU A 459 22.26 -23.90 23.24
N ALA A 460 22.34 -24.53 24.41
CA ALA A 460 22.11 -25.97 24.57
C ALA A 460 20.67 -26.36 24.21
N GLU A 461 19.66 -25.62 24.70
CA GLU A 461 18.25 -25.86 24.39
C GLU A 461 17.97 -25.66 22.89
N ILE A 462 18.59 -24.65 22.28
CA ILE A 462 18.43 -24.37 20.83
C ILE A 462 19.06 -25.49 20.01
N ASN A 463 20.30 -25.91 20.35
CA ASN A 463 20.94 -27.02 19.64
C ASN A 463 20.16 -28.32 19.81
N GLN A 464 19.61 -28.59 21.01
CA GLN A 464 18.76 -29.76 21.22
C GLN A 464 17.48 -29.69 20.36
N ALA A 465 16.80 -28.56 20.30
CA ALA A 465 15.60 -28.41 19.47
C ALA A 465 15.89 -28.61 17.98
N ILE A 466 17.05 -28.15 17.50
CA ILE A 466 17.51 -28.38 16.13
C ILE A 466 17.76 -29.87 15.91
N ALA A 467 18.46 -30.55 16.80
CA ALA A 467 18.74 -31.98 16.73
C ALA A 467 17.47 -32.83 16.77
N ASP A 468 16.54 -32.51 17.69
CA ASP A 468 15.27 -33.20 17.83
C ASP A 468 14.42 -33.17 16.53
N GLY A 469 14.41 -32.01 15.83
CA GLY A 469 13.74 -31.92 14.54
C GLY A 469 14.43 -32.73 13.45
N GLN A 470 15.73 -32.87 13.48
CA GLN A 470 16.51 -33.62 12.46
C GLN A 470 16.48 -35.12 12.65
N THR A 471 16.25 -35.60 13.87
CA THR A 471 16.34 -37.03 14.22
C THR A 471 14.98 -37.73 14.27
N ARG A 472 13.88 -37.00 14.11
CA ARG A 472 12.53 -37.59 14.05
C ARG A 472 12.36 -38.49 12.82
N GLU A 473 11.51 -39.48 12.94
CA GLU A 473 11.01 -40.20 11.77
C GLU A 473 10.17 -39.22 10.93
N ILE A 474 10.62 -38.98 9.70
CA ILE A 474 10.05 -37.94 8.85
C ILE A 474 9.17 -38.61 7.82
N ALA A 475 7.87 -38.38 7.89
CA ALA A 475 6.94 -38.77 6.84
C ALA A 475 7.23 -38.05 5.53
N ALA A 476 6.98 -38.72 4.40
CA ALA A 476 7.04 -38.07 3.09
C ALA A 476 6.12 -36.84 3.06
N PRO A 477 6.53 -35.77 2.34
CA PRO A 477 5.67 -34.60 2.18
C PRO A 477 4.34 -35.07 1.56
N GLN A 478 3.24 -34.48 2.04
CA GLN A 478 1.96 -34.70 1.39
C GLN A 478 2.10 -34.32 -0.08
N PRO A 479 1.73 -35.16 -1.03
CA PRO A 479 1.62 -34.72 -2.42
C PRO A 479 0.74 -33.48 -2.42
N ALA A 480 1.07 -32.50 -3.25
CA ALA A 480 0.09 -31.45 -3.51
C ALA A 480 -1.20 -32.16 -3.87
N LYS A 481 -2.27 -31.92 -3.11
CA LYS A 481 -3.58 -32.48 -3.48
C LYS A 481 -3.76 -32.15 -4.96
N ASP A 482 -3.98 -33.15 -5.79
CA ASP A 482 -4.47 -32.90 -7.14
C ASP A 482 -5.80 -32.18 -6.93
N ILE A 483 -5.75 -30.85 -7.09
CA ILE A 483 -6.97 -30.05 -7.04
C ILE A 483 -7.70 -30.46 -8.30
N LEU A 484 -8.66 -31.36 -8.15
CA LEU A 484 -9.49 -31.81 -9.26
C LEU A 484 -10.18 -30.60 -9.84
N PRO A 485 -10.14 -30.39 -11.16
CA PRO A 485 -10.87 -29.29 -11.78
C PRO A 485 -12.34 -29.40 -11.39
N MET A 486 -12.85 -28.40 -10.71
CA MET A 486 -14.25 -28.33 -10.30
C MET A 486 -14.99 -27.41 -11.27
N SER A 487 -16.24 -27.72 -11.55
CA SER A 487 -17.12 -26.84 -12.31
C SER A 487 -18.40 -26.59 -11.50
N LEU A 488 -18.83 -25.34 -11.46
CA LEU A 488 -20.14 -25.01 -10.93
C LEU A 488 -21.20 -25.37 -11.98
N GLU A 489 -22.09 -26.27 -11.66
CA GLU A 489 -23.17 -26.62 -12.57
C GLU A 489 -24.04 -25.41 -12.91
N ASN A 490 -24.55 -25.35 -14.13
CA ASN A 490 -25.47 -24.31 -14.56
C ASN A 490 -26.77 -24.34 -13.76
N VAL A 491 -27.32 -23.19 -13.48
CA VAL A 491 -28.61 -22.99 -12.83
C VAL A 491 -29.67 -22.80 -13.90
N GLU A 492 -30.78 -23.51 -13.81
CA GLU A 492 -32.00 -23.20 -14.58
C GLU A 492 -32.73 -22.03 -13.90
N GLY A 493 -32.58 -20.82 -14.43
CA GLY A 493 -33.29 -19.66 -13.90
C GLY A 493 -34.78 -19.73 -14.14
N LYS A 494 -35.57 -19.45 -13.11
CA LYS A 494 -37.04 -19.43 -13.17
C LYS A 494 -37.62 -18.02 -13.12
N GLY A 495 -36.81 -17.03 -13.07
CA GLY A 495 -37.23 -15.62 -12.98
C GLY A 495 -37.42 -14.94 -14.34
N SER A 496 -37.83 -13.69 -14.30
CA SER A 496 -38.07 -12.85 -15.48
C SER A 496 -37.81 -11.39 -15.17
N ILE A 497 -37.65 -10.56 -16.22
CA ILE A 497 -37.69 -9.11 -16.12
C ILE A 497 -39.14 -8.68 -16.26
N THR A 498 -39.66 -7.91 -15.29
CA THR A 498 -41.07 -7.49 -15.23
C THR A 498 -41.28 -6.04 -15.68
N GLU A 499 -40.28 -5.17 -15.53
CA GLU A 499 -40.32 -3.77 -15.92
C GLU A 499 -38.96 -3.33 -16.47
N GLU A 500 -39.00 -2.42 -17.43
CA GLU A 500 -37.80 -1.85 -18.04
C GLU A 500 -37.92 -0.33 -18.15
N GLN A 501 -36.82 0.39 -17.88
CA GLN A 501 -36.71 1.82 -18.07
C GLN A 501 -35.33 2.14 -18.68
N ALA A 502 -35.31 3.04 -19.68
CA ALA A 502 -34.09 3.46 -20.35
C ALA A 502 -33.75 4.91 -20.00
N PHE A 503 -32.43 5.18 -19.84
CA PHE A 503 -31.85 6.51 -19.67
C PHE A 503 -30.79 6.66 -20.78
N ASP A 504 -31.26 7.13 -21.95
CA ASP A 504 -30.44 7.12 -23.18
C ASP A 504 -29.24 8.08 -23.10
N ALA A 505 -29.38 9.19 -22.37
CA ALA A 505 -28.30 10.16 -22.19
C ALA A 505 -27.11 9.59 -21.42
N GLU A 506 -27.37 8.75 -20.46
CA GLU A 506 -26.37 8.10 -19.60
C GLU A 506 -25.98 6.71 -20.10
N GLN A 507 -26.66 6.16 -21.12
CA GLN A 507 -26.54 4.79 -21.62
C GLN A 507 -26.81 3.74 -20.52
N VAL A 508 -27.78 4.01 -19.66
CA VAL A 508 -28.18 3.16 -18.53
C VAL A 508 -29.56 2.58 -18.76
N LYS A 509 -29.75 1.34 -18.36
CA LYS A 509 -31.06 0.68 -18.32
C LYS A 509 -31.34 0.13 -16.93
N HIS A 510 -32.56 0.34 -16.47
CA HIS A 510 -33.08 -0.29 -15.27
C HIS A 510 -33.99 -1.44 -15.62
N TRP A 511 -33.79 -2.56 -14.97
CA TRP A 511 -34.68 -3.70 -15.07
C TRP A 511 -35.17 -4.10 -13.69
N ARG A 512 -36.47 -4.31 -13.55
CA ARG A 512 -37.05 -4.89 -12.34
C ARG A 512 -37.17 -6.40 -12.55
N LEU A 513 -36.69 -7.17 -11.60
CA LEU A 513 -36.76 -8.63 -11.63
C LEU A 513 -38.01 -9.15 -10.94
N SER A 514 -38.45 -10.39 -11.29
CA SER A 514 -39.63 -11.05 -10.73
C SER A 514 -39.58 -11.26 -9.23
N ASN A 515 -38.37 -11.33 -8.62
CA ASN A 515 -38.17 -11.38 -7.18
C ASN A 515 -38.20 -10.01 -6.49
N GLY A 516 -38.42 -8.94 -7.25
CA GLY A 516 -38.48 -7.57 -6.77
C GLY A 516 -37.14 -6.83 -6.73
N ASP A 517 -36.03 -7.48 -7.08
CA ASP A 517 -34.71 -6.85 -7.17
C ASP A 517 -34.62 -5.88 -8.38
N LYS A 518 -33.67 -5.00 -8.35
CA LYS A 518 -33.39 -4.03 -9.41
C LYS A 518 -32.03 -4.33 -10.05
N VAL A 519 -31.97 -4.25 -11.36
CA VAL A 519 -30.71 -4.24 -12.12
C VAL A 519 -30.51 -2.87 -12.76
N VAL A 520 -29.32 -2.33 -12.61
CA VAL A 520 -28.87 -1.09 -13.24
C VAL A 520 -27.71 -1.45 -14.16
N TRP A 521 -27.94 -1.42 -15.45
CA TRP A 521 -26.94 -1.77 -16.46
C TRP A 521 -26.46 -0.55 -17.22
N LEU A 522 -25.14 -0.31 -17.19
CA LEU A 522 -24.46 0.74 -17.95
C LEU A 522 -23.70 0.09 -19.13
N LYS A 523 -24.14 0.39 -20.36
CA LYS A 523 -23.37 0.02 -21.56
C LYS A 523 -22.26 1.03 -21.78
N SER A 524 -21.01 0.59 -21.73
CA SER A 524 -19.87 1.51 -21.86
C SER A 524 -18.70 0.88 -22.60
N ALA A 525 -18.27 1.53 -23.68
CA ALA A 525 -17.06 1.15 -24.42
C ALA A 525 -15.77 1.26 -23.57
N LEU A 526 -15.80 2.06 -22.48
CA LEU A 526 -14.68 2.20 -21.55
C LEU A 526 -14.38 0.89 -20.82
N ALA A 527 -15.39 0.04 -20.63
CA ALA A 527 -15.24 -1.28 -20.02
C ALA A 527 -14.47 -2.28 -20.90
N LYS A 528 -14.36 -2.01 -22.21
CA LYS A 528 -13.69 -2.89 -23.19
C LYS A 528 -14.26 -4.32 -23.11
N GLU A 529 -13.40 -5.30 -22.88
CA GLU A 529 -13.75 -6.72 -22.73
C GLU A 529 -14.01 -7.14 -21.27
N THR A 530 -14.18 -6.18 -20.36
CA THR A 530 -14.37 -6.46 -18.92
C THR A 530 -15.79 -6.12 -18.50
N THR A 531 -16.41 -7.00 -17.71
CA THR A 531 -17.61 -6.69 -16.93
C THR A 531 -17.23 -6.36 -15.50
N PHE A 532 -17.73 -5.23 -15.02
CA PHE A 532 -17.71 -4.82 -13.61
C PHE A 532 -19.08 -5.08 -13.02
N PHE A 533 -19.11 -5.74 -11.87
CA PHE A 533 -20.34 -6.15 -11.18
C PHE A 533 -20.33 -5.70 -9.73
N ALA A 534 -21.50 -5.24 -9.25
CA ALA A 534 -21.73 -4.98 -7.83
C ALA A 534 -23.17 -5.35 -7.46
N ALA A 535 -23.36 -5.97 -6.32
CA ALA A 535 -24.66 -6.28 -5.70
C ALA A 535 -24.71 -5.61 -4.33
N GLU A 536 -25.58 -4.65 -4.16
CA GLU A 536 -25.71 -3.85 -2.94
C GLU A 536 -27.07 -4.07 -2.29
N SER A 537 -27.06 -4.30 -0.97
CA SER A 537 -28.27 -4.40 -0.16
C SER A 537 -28.15 -3.62 1.15
N SER A 538 -29.27 -3.35 1.84
CA SER A 538 -29.31 -2.70 3.15
C SER A 538 -28.94 -3.61 4.32
N ALA A 539 -28.23 -4.72 4.07
CA ALA A 539 -27.80 -5.70 5.08
C ALA A 539 -26.45 -5.33 5.71
N GLY A 540 -26.28 -4.07 6.13
CA GLY A 540 -25.13 -3.67 6.95
C GLY A 540 -25.17 -4.30 8.34
N PHE A 541 -24.03 -4.31 9.05
CA PHE A 541 -24.00 -4.97 10.37
C PHE A 541 -24.85 -4.27 11.44
N LYS A 542 -25.30 -3.02 11.24
CA LYS A 542 -26.28 -2.31 12.05
C LYS A 542 -27.71 -2.47 11.54
N ALA A 543 -27.99 -3.41 10.64
CA ALA A 543 -29.34 -3.63 10.16
C ALA A 543 -30.18 -4.37 11.21
N GLU A 544 -31.46 -3.97 11.30
CA GLU A 544 -32.42 -4.57 12.21
C GLU A 544 -32.53 -6.08 12.03
N GLY A 545 -32.45 -6.84 13.12
CA GLY A 545 -32.53 -8.29 13.12
C GLY A 545 -31.20 -9.02 12.82
N LEU A 546 -30.10 -8.28 12.62
CA LEU A 546 -28.74 -8.83 12.58
C LEU A 546 -28.06 -8.68 13.94
N ASN A 547 -27.14 -9.61 14.23
CA ASN A 547 -26.19 -9.44 15.32
C ASN A 547 -24.92 -8.79 14.74
N PRO A 548 -24.49 -7.60 15.18
CA PRO A 548 -23.45 -6.82 14.53
C PRO A 548 -22.11 -7.56 14.35
N TRP A 549 -21.56 -8.16 15.42
CA TRP A 549 -20.27 -8.83 15.34
C TRP A 549 -20.36 -10.20 14.63
N GLN A 550 -21.48 -10.94 14.80
CA GLN A 550 -21.68 -12.21 14.10
C GLN A 550 -21.83 -12.00 12.60
N SER A 551 -22.58 -10.99 12.16
CA SER A 551 -22.78 -10.71 10.73
C SER A 551 -21.47 -10.29 10.06
N GLN A 552 -20.62 -9.50 10.74
CA GLN A 552 -19.29 -9.17 10.25
C GLN A 552 -18.39 -10.41 10.12
N LEU A 553 -18.37 -11.27 11.15
CA LEU A 553 -17.59 -12.50 11.10
C LEU A 553 -18.12 -13.46 10.02
N ALA A 554 -19.45 -13.58 9.88
CA ALA A 554 -20.07 -14.39 8.83
C ALA A 554 -19.62 -13.93 7.43
N SER A 555 -19.69 -12.63 7.14
CA SER A 555 -19.23 -12.05 5.87
C SER A 555 -17.76 -12.39 5.57
N GLN A 556 -16.89 -12.27 6.59
CA GLN A 556 -15.45 -12.52 6.45
C GLN A 556 -15.13 -14.00 6.24
N LEU A 557 -15.86 -14.90 6.91
CA LEU A 557 -15.64 -16.34 6.78
C LEU A 557 -16.26 -16.89 5.49
N ILE A 558 -17.45 -16.46 5.10
CA ILE A 558 -18.07 -16.87 3.83
C ILE A 558 -17.20 -16.51 2.63
N GLU A 559 -16.58 -15.34 2.61
CA GLU A 559 -15.67 -14.95 1.52
C GLU A 559 -14.51 -15.94 1.32
N LYS A 560 -14.05 -16.57 2.41
CA LYS A 560 -12.95 -17.54 2.42
C LYS A 560 -13.41 -19.00 2.24
N ASN A 561 -14.69 -19.27 2.42
CA ASN A 561 -15.23 -20.60 2.30
C ASN A 561 -15.72 -20.87 0.87
N ALA A 562 -15.42 -22.06 0.38
CA ALA A 562 -15.89 -22.49 -0.93
C ALA A 562 -17.36 -22.96 -0.90
N PRO A 563 -18.10 -22.80 -2.02
CA PRO A 563 -19.47 -23.29 -2.13
C PRO A 563 -19.53 -24.83 -2.17
N LEU A 564 -20.71 -25.38 -1.92
CA LEU A 564 -20.99 -26.81 -1.95
C LEU A 564 -19.99 -27.60 -1.07
N ASP A 565 -19.46 -28.70 -1.60
CA ASP A 565 -18.45 -29.55 -0.94
C ASP A 565 -17.01 -29.19 -1.32
N TRP A 566 -16.81 -28.04 -2.00
CA TRP A 566 -15.47 -27.59 -2.42
C TRP A 566 -14.62 -27.20 -1.22
N GLU A 567 -13.32 -27.42 -1.35
CA GLU A 567 -12.31 -26.86 -0.45
C GLU A 567 -11.89 -25.44 -0.92
N ALA A 568 -11.33 -24.66 -0.03
CA ALA A 568 -10.93 -23.27 -0.33
C ALA A 568 -9.92 -23.21 -1.49
N GLU A 569 -8.95 -24.14 -1.55
CA GLU A 569 -7.96 -24.22 -2.62
C GLU A 569 -8.60 -24.51 -3.99
N GLN A 570 -9.68 -25.30 -4.03
CA GLN A 570 -10.40 -25.58 -5.28
C GLN A 570 -11.10 -24.32 -5.80
N LEU A 571 -11.69 -23.53 -4.90
CA LEU A 571 -12.27 -22.25 -5.26
C LEU A 571 -11.23 -21.25 -5.76
N ASP A 572 -10.08 -21.16 -5.08
CA ASP A 572 -8.98 -20.26 -5.48
C ASP A 572 -8.43 -20.64 -6.86
N GLN A 573 -8.27 -21.95 -7.13
CA GLN A 573 -7.87 -22.42 -8.45
C GLN A 573 -8.91 -22.07 -9.51
N TRP A 574 -10.19 -22.36 -9.25
CA TRP A 574 -11.28 -22.06 -10.15
C TRP A 574 -11.37 -20.55 -10.47
N LYS A 575 -11.29 -19.70 -9.43
CA LYS A 575 -11.24 -18.24 -9.62
C LYS A 575 -10.06 -17.82 -10.50
N SER A 576 -8.91 -18.46 -10.32
CA SER A 576 -7.71 -18.17 -11.11
C SER A 576 -7.86 -18.60 -12.57
N GLU A 577 -8.43 -19.78 -12.82
CA GLU A 577 -8.66 -20.31 -14.18
C GLU A 577 -9.65 -19.45 -14.97
N HIS A 578 -10.72 -19.00 -14.32
CA HIS A 578 -11.77 -18.15 -14.89
C HIS A 578 -11.48 -16.64 -14.72
N LYS A 579 -10.35 -16.27 -14.14
CA LYS A 579 -9.96 -14.87 -13.85
C LYS A 579 -11.05 -14.08 -13.12
N VAL A 580 -11.80 -14.74 -12.25
CA VAL A 580 -12.88 -14.13 -11.47
C VAL A 580 -12.30 -13.44 -10.24
N ASN A 581 -12.39 -12.10 -10.19
CA ASN A 581 -12.16 -11.34 -8.97
C ASN A 581 -13.51 -11.13 -8.27
N PHE A 582 -13.57 -11.46 -6.99
CA PHE A 582 -14.79 -11.34 -6.18
C PHE A 582 -14.46 -10.96 -4.75
N SER A 583 -15.24 -10.06 -4.16
CA SER A 583 -15.08 -9.61 -2.78
C SER A 583 -16.41 -9.35 -2.10
N ILE A 584 -16.45 -9.54 -0.78
CA ILE A 584 -17.59 -9.27 0.09
C ILE A 584 -17.19 -8.21 1.10
N LYS A 585 -17.94 -7.11 1.17
CA LYS A 585 -17.71 -6.01 2.10
C LYS A 585 -18.99 -5.65 2.83
N GLN A 586 -18.94 -5.59 4.15
CA GLN A 586 -20.06 -5.15 4.97
C GLN A 586 -19.63 -3.93 5.78
N ASP A 587 -20.39 -2.84 5.66
CA ASP A 587 -20.29 -1.69 6.57
C ASP A 587 -21.51 -1.63 7.50
N ALA A 588 -21.66 -0.56 8.24
CA ALA A 588 -22.74 -0.43 9.20
C ALA A 588 -24.14 -0.43 8.54
N ASN A 589 -24.25 0.08 7.31
CA ASN A 589 -25.51 0.33 6.64
C ASN A 589 -25.79 -0.62 5.46
N LYS A 590 -24.74 -1.21 4.87
CA LYS A 590 -24.87 -1.99 3.65
C LYS A 590 -23.97 -3.21 3.57
N LEU A 591 -24.40 -4.16 2.76
CA LEU A 591 -23.59 -5.27 2.29
C LEU A 591 -23.37 -5.11 0.79
N LEU A 592 -22.12 -5.18 0.36
CA LEU A 592 -21.69 -5.05 -1.02
C LEU A 592 -20.90 -6.30 -1.43
N LEU A 593 -21.37 -7.02 -2.44
CA LEU A 593 -20.65 -8.06 -3.13
C LEU A 593 -20.22 -7.52 -4.49
N SER A 594 -18.94 -7.55 -4.80
CA SER A 594 -18.44 -6.94 -6.04
C SER A 594 -17.37 -7.79 -6.71
N GLY A 595 -17.25 -7.65 -8.02
CA GLY A 595 -16.27 -8.37 -8.79
C GLY A 595 -16.08 -7.83 -10.20
N ASN A 596 -15.06 -8.32 -10.87
CA ASN A 596 -14.86 -8.07 -12.29
C ASN A 596 -14.33 -9.33 -12.98
N VAL A 597 -14.58 -9.41 -14.28
CA VAL A 597 -14.24 -10.58 -15.09
C VAL A 597 -14.22 -10.19 -16.58
N GLU A 598 -13.53 -10.96 -17.41
CA GLU A 598 -13.70 -10.84 -18.86
C GLU A 598 -15.16 -11.09 -19.27
N ASN A 599 -15.69 -10.41 -20.28
CA ASN A 599 -17.10 -10.53 -20.71
C ASN A 599 -17.50 -11.98 -21.00
N SER A 600 -16.60 -12.79 -21.55
CA SER A 600 -16.81 -14.22 -21.80
C SER A 600 -17.02 -15.04 -20.54
N GLU A 601 -16.50 -14.58 -19.41
CA GLU A 601 -16.54 -15.23 -18.11
C GLU A 601 -17.64 -14.66 -17.17
N LEU A 602 -18.45 -13.73 -17.65
CA LEU A 602 -19.57 -13.18 -16.87
C LEU A 602 -20.53 -14.27 -16.34
N PRO A 603 -20.85 -15.34 -17.09
CA PRO A 603 -21.66 -16.44 -16.56
C PRO A 603 -21.03 -17.06 -15.30
N ASN A 604 -19.71 -17.23 -15.26
CA ASN A 604 -19.00 -17.80 -14.12
C ASN A 604 -19.00 -16.85 -12.91
N LEU A 605 -18.84 -15.54 -13.12
CA LEU A 605 -18.97 -14.56 -12.04
C LEU A 605 -20.37 -14.59 -11.41
N LEU A 606 -21.43 -14.57 -12.23
CA LEU A 606 -22.81 -14.61 -11.74
C LEU A 606 -23.15 -15.96 -11.10
N ARG A 607 -22.61 -17.05 -11.62
CA ARG A 607 -22.76 -18.39 -11.03
C ARG A 607 -22.07 -18.46 -9.65
N LEU A 608 -20.90 -17.84 -9.50
CA LEU A 608 -20.22 -17.75 -8.20
C LEU A 608 -21.04 -16.89 -7.22
N PHE A 609 -21.59 -15.75 -7.66
CA PHE A 609 -22.48 -14.93 -6.85
C PHE A 609 -23.69 -15.75 -6.37
N TYR A 610 -24.31 -16.53 -7.27
CA TYR A 610 -25.40 -17.44 -6.92
C TYR A 610 -24.96 -18.43 -5.84
N ALA A 611 -23.79 -19.03 -5.99
CA ALA A 611 -23.26 -19.99 -5.05
C ALA A 611 -22.99 -19.36 -3.66
N TYR A 612 -22.44 -18.16 -3.60
CA TYR A 612 -22.30 -17.43 -2.33
C TYR A 612 -23.64 -17.08 -1.69
N THR A 613 -24.67 -16.83 -2.49
CA THR A 613 -26.02 -16.51 -1.99
C THR A 613 -26.72 -17.72 -1.36
N LEU A 614 -26.62 -18.89 -1.96
CA LEU A 614 -27.46 -20.04 -1.62
C LEU A 614 -26.71 -21.32 -1.23
N GLU A 615 -25.45 -21.47 -1.66
CA GLU A 615 -24.76 -22.77 -1.61
C GLU A 615 -23.49 -22.74 -0.73
N THR A 616 -23.19 -21.61 -0.12
CA THR A 616 -21.98 -21.44 0.73
C THR A 616 -22.36 -21.39 2.20
N LYS A 617 -21.59 -22.11 3.02
CA LYS A 617 -21.72 -22.14 4.47
C LYS A 617 -20.35 -22.00 5.12
N VAL A 618 -20.32 -21.62 6.39
CA VAL A 618 -19.10 -21.59 7.21
C VAL A 618 -18.69 -23.02 7.55
N LYS A 619 -17.69 -23.54 6.85
CA LYS A 619 -17.08 -24.86 7.06
C LYS A 619 -15.76 -24.77 7.80
N GLU A 620 -14.98 -23.73 7.49
CA GLU A 620 -13.63 -23.54 7.99
C GLU A 620 -13.44 -22.13 8.58
N GLY A 621 -12.40 -21.95 9.39
CA GLY A 621 -11.98 -20.64 9.90
C GLY A 621 -12.70 -20.17 11.17
N LEU A 622 -13.72 -20.90 11.68
CA LEU A 622 -14.45 -20.49 12.89
C LEU A 622 -13.54 -20.40 14.12
N ASP A 623 -12.67 -21.38 14.33
CA ASP A 623 -11.76 -21.41 15.48
C ASP A 623 -10.73 -20.28 15.41
N ASP A 624 -10.23 -19.96 14.22
CA ASP A 624 -9.30 -18.85 14.02
C ASP A 624 -10.02 -17.51 14.15
N GLY A 625 -11.25 -17.40 13.70
CA GLY A 625 -12.11 -16.25 13.95
C GLY A 625 -12.34 -16.02 15.46
N LYS A 626 -12.67 -17.09 16.20
CA LYS A 626 -12.80 -17.04 17.66
C LYS A 626 -11.50 -16.60 18.34
N LYS A 627 -10.34 -17.15 17.94
CA LYS A 627 -9.03 -16.75 18.47
C LYS A 627 -8.73 -15.26 18.20
N GLY A 628 -9.05 -14.79 16.99
CA GLY A 628 -8.88 -13.38 16.62
C GLY A 628 -9.71 -12.45 17.51
N ILE A 629 -10.99 -12.77 17.71
CA ILE A 629 -11.89 -12.00 18.59
C ILE A 629 -11.43 -12.07 20.05
N LEU A 630 -11.01 -13.24 20.53
CA LEU A 630 -10.49 -13.41 21.90
C LEU A 630 -9.23 -12.57 22.13
N SER A 631 -8.35 -12.50 21.15
CA SER A 631 -7.18 -11.63 21.17
C SER A 631 -7.55 -10.14 21.22
N ALA A 632 -8.57 -9.73 20.45
CA ALA A 632 -9.09 -8.36 20.49
C ALA A 632 -9.71 -8.02 21.85
N LEU A 633 -10.48 -8.96 22.45
CA LEU A 633 -11.05 -8.81 23.79
C LEU A 633 -9.94 -8.66 24.85
N LYS A 634 -8.91 -9.49 24.78
CA LYS A 634 -7.75 -9.43 25.68
C LYS A 634 -7.01 -8.10 25.52
N THR A 635 -6.76 -7.66 24.31
CA THR A 635 -6.14 -6.35 24.03
C THR A 635 -6.98 -5.20 24.60
N ARG A 636 -8.31 -5.27 24.48
CA ARG A 636 -9.23 -4.28 25.06
C ARG A 636 -9.19 -4.26 26.58
N GLU A 637 -9.05 -5.42 27.23
CA GLU A 637 -8.88 -5.53 28.69
C GLU A 637 -7.52 -4.99 29.15
N GLU A 638 -6.44 -5.34 28.46
CA GLU A 638 -5.08 -4.88 28.76
C GLU A 638 -4.90 -3.37 28.53
N LYS A 639 -5.62 -2.80 27.56
CA LYS A 639 -5.61 -1.40 27.21
C LYS A 639 -6.88 -0.69 27.70
N ALA A 640 -7.18 -0.84 28.98
CA ALA A 640 -8.41 -0.29 29.59
C ALA A 640 -8.56 1.23 29.38
N ASP A 641 -7.47 1.99 29.40
CA ASP A 641 -7.47 3.42 29.15
C ASP A 641 -7.89 3.73 27.70
N GLU A 642 -7.41 2.99 26.69
CA GLU A 642 -7.83 3.13 25.31
C GLU A 642 -9.30 2.72 25.10
N ALA A 643 -9.76 1.67 25.77
CA ALA A 643 -11.16 1.25 25.75
C ALA A 643 -12.09 2.30 26.37
N ALA A 644 -11.66 2.94 27.47
CA ALA A 644 -12.40 4.05 28.08
C ALA A 644 -12.46 5.28 27.15
N GLN A 645 -11.39 5.57 26.42
CA GLN A 645 -11.39 6.63 25.40
C GLN A 645 -12.41 6.35 24.30
N VAL A 646 -12.41 5.13 23.71
CA VAL A 646 -13.37 4.75 22.67
C VAL A 646 -14.80 4.86 23.16
N LYS A 647 -15.09 4.38 24.37
CA LYS A 647 -16.42 4.50 24.98
C LYS A 647 -16.83 5.96 25.14
N SER A 648 -15.98 6.79 25.74
CA SER A 648 -16.28 8.22 25.97
C SER A 648 -16.48 8.99 24.66
N LEU A 649 -15.75 8.61 23.62
CA LEU A 649 -15.88 9.17 22.28
C LEU A 649 -17.23 8.80 21.64
N ILE A 650 -17.66 7.54 21.76
CA ILE A 650 -18.96 7.07 21.24
C ILE A 650 -20.09 7.81 21.99
N GLU A 651 -20.02 7.88 23.31
CA GLU A 651 -21.01 8.58 24.14
C GLU A 651 -21.09 10.08 23.83
N LEU A 652 -19.94 10.72 23.58
CA LEU A 652 -19.88 12.12 23.17
C LEU A 652 -20.59 12.38 21.84
N ARG A 653 -20.41 11.49 20.88
CA ARG A 653 -20.95 11.65 19.51
C ARG A 653 -22.41 11.22 19.39
N TYR A 654 -22.77 10.12 20.00
CA TYR A 654 -24.06 9.44 19.78
C TYR A 654 -24.99 9.46 21.02
N GLY A 655 -24.54 10.04 22.13
CA GLY A 655 -25.30 10.14 23.36
C GLY A 655 -24.98 9.06 24.40
N SER A 656 -25.35 9.35 25.63
CA SER A 656 -25.12 8.46 26.77
C SER A 656 -25.79 7.10 26.58
N GLY A 657 -25.07 6.04 26.91
CA GLY A 657 -25.52 4.65 26.73
C GLY A 657 -25.31 4.07 25.35
N SER A 658 -24.75 4.81 24.40
CA SER A 658 -24.30 4.25 23.12
C SER A 658 -23.13 3.30 23.33
N THR A 659 -23.17 2.14 22.67
CA THR A 659 -22.19 1.05 22.85
C THR A 659 -21.43 0.76 21.56
N ASP A 660 -20.22 0.22 21.74
CA ASP A 660 -19.47 -0.40 20.67
C ASP A 660 -19.86 -1.88 20.58
N ASP A 661 -20.75 -2.20 19.63
CA ASP A 661 -21.24 -3.57 19.39
C ASP A 661 -20.32 -4.38 18.47
N SER A 662 -19.08 -3.93 18.27
CA SER A 662 -18.13 -4.60 17.37
C SER A 662 -17.53 -5.88 17.96
N LEU A 663 -17.57 -6.06 19.27
CA LEU A 663 -17.03 -7.21 19.97
C LEU A 663 -18.08 -7.83 20.93
N PRO A 664 -18.11 -9.17 21.01
CA PRO A 664 -18.94 -9.92 21.94
C PRO A 664 -18.38 -9.89 23.37
N THR A 665 -19.17 -10.42 24.31
CA THR A 665 -18.65 -10.93 25.59
C THR A 665 -17.94 -12.28 25.38
N LYS A 666 -17.08 -12.68 26.33
CA LYS A 666 -16.43 -14.01 26.27
C LYS A 666 -17.45 -15.15 26.23
N ALA A 667 -18.55 -15.04 26.99
CA ALA A 667 -19.59 -16.05 27.04
C ALA A 667 -20.34 -16.18 25.70
N GLU A 668 -20.65 -15.07 25.03
CA GLU A 668 -21.25 -15.09 23.69
C GLU A 668 -20.30 -15.71 22.65
N LEU A 669 -19.00 -15.41 22.76
CA LEU A 669 -18.00 -15.98 21.86
C LEU A 669 -17.85 -17.51 22.03
N GLU A 670 -17.89 -18.00 23.27
CA GLU A 670 -17.83 -19.43 23.55
C GLU A 670 -19.04 -20.19 22.96
N GLN A 671 -20.22 -19.58 23.01
CA GLN A 671 -21.47 -20.17 22.49
C GLN A 671 -21.61 -20.06 20.95
N LEU A 672 -20.71 -19.32 20.28
CA LEU A 672 -20.78 -19.14 18.83
C LEU A 672 -20.63 -20.47 18.09
N THR A 673 -21.52 -20.73 17.14
CA THR A 673 -21.48 -21.89 16.23
C THR A 673 -21.43 -21.45 14.77
N ALA A 674 -20.96 -22.30 13.88
CA ALA A 674 -21.02 -22.07 12.43
C ALA A 674 -22.47 -21.85 11.96
N THR A 675 -23.42 -22.60 12.49
CA THR A 675 -24.86 -22.48 12.18
C THR A 675 -25.38 -21.05 12.49
N ALA A 676 -24.97 -20.45 13.61
CA ALA A 676 -25.36 -19.06 13.93
C ALA A 676 -24.85 -18.07 12.90
N LEU A 677 -23.64 -18.28 12.38
CA LEU A 677 -23.07 -17.44 11.31
C LEU A 677 -23.80 -17.67 9.98
N ASP A 678 -24.11 -18.91 9.64
CA ASP A 678 -24.91 -19.25 8.45
C ASP A 678 -26.29 -18.60 8.48
N GLU A 679 -26.93 -18.56 9.66
CA GLU A 679 -28.21 -17.85 9.86
C GLU A 679 -28.08 -16.34 9.63
N GLN A 680 -27.00 -15.69 10.13
CA GLN A 680 -26.74 -14.30 9.85
C GLN A 680 -26.54 -14.07 8.35
N TRP A 681 -25.74 -14.89 7.69
CA TRP A 681 -25.51 -14.81 6.26
C TRP A 681 -26.81 -14.98 5.46
N THR A 682 -27.62 -15.98 5.80
CA THR A 682 -28.89 -16.20 5.15
C THR A 682 -29.84 -15.00 5.29
N LYS A 683 -29.91 -14.38 6.46
CA LYS A 683 -30.71 -13.16 6.66
C LYS A 683 -30.22 -12.01 5.77
N MET A 684 -28.90 -11.82 5.69
CA MET A 684 -28.28 -10.78 4.86
C MET A 684 -28.58 -10.99 3.38
N MET A 685 -28.42 -12.21 2.88
CA MET A 685 -28.62 -12.53 1.47
C MET A 685 -30.09 -12.52 1.03
N ARG A 686 -31.04 -12.55 1.97
CA ARG A 686 -32.48 -12.35 1.68
C ARG A 686 -32.92 -10.89 1.59
N ALA A 687 -32.05 -9.93 1.93
CA ALA A 687 -32.38 -8.52 1.76
C ALA A 687 -32.53 -8.17 0.26
N PRO A 688 -33.52 -7.33 -0.10
CA PRO A 688 -33.67 -6.85 -1.48
C PRO A 688 -32.36 -6.21 -1.97
N THR A 689 -31.97 -6.54 -3.18
CA THR A 689 -30.67 -6.22 -3.74
C THR A 689 -30.79 -5.40 -5.01
N THR A 690 -29.92 -4.40 -5.16
CA THR A 690 -29.69 -3.70 -6.43
C THR A 690 -28.40 -4.20 -7.04
N TYR A 691 -28.50 -4.68 -8.28
CA TYR A 691 -27.36 -5.14 -9.07
C TYR A 691 -26.90 -4.06 -10.03
N TYR A 692 -25.63 -3.79 -10.06
CA TYR A 692 -24.99 -2.85 -10.96
C TYR A 692 -24.05 -3.62 -11.89
N LEU A 693 -24.23 -3.45 -13.20
CA LEU A 693 -23.36 -4.03 -14.22
C LEU A 693 -22.87 -2.93 -15.15
N MET A 694 -21.59 -2.93 -15.43
CA MET A 694 -20.98 -2.07 -16.45
C MET A 694 -20.16 -2.93 -17.39
N ASN A 695 -20.52 -2.96 -18.68
CA ASN A 695 -19.78 -3.70 -19.71
C ASN A 695 -20.10 -3.15 -21.10
N ASN A 696 -19.49 -3.74 -22.13
CA ASN A 696 -19.76 -3.43 -23.53
C ASN A 696 -20.40 -4.62 -24.29
N MET A 697 -21.23 -5.39 -23.59
CA MET A 697 -21.92 -6.54 -24.17
C MET A 697 -23.24 -6.14 -24.87
N GLU A 698 -23.80 -7.07 -25.65
CA GLU A 698 -25.14 -6.91 -26.20
C GLU A 698 -26.21 -7.10 -25.12
N GLU A 699 -27.22 -6.23 -25.13
CA GLU A 699 -28.28 -6.19 -24.12
C GLU A 699 -28.98 -7.53 -23.94
N ALA A 700 -29.29 -8.22 -25.04
CA ALA A 700 -29.96 -9.51 -25.00
C ALA A 700 -29.16 -10.58 -24.24
N GLN A 701 -27.82 -10.55 -24.35
CA GLN A 701 -26.94 -11.46 -23.63
C GLN A 701 -26.94 -11.16 -22.13
N VAL A 702 -26.85 -9.87 -21.76
CA VAL A 702 -26.88 -9.47 -20.35
C VAL A 702 -28.22 -9.81 -19.72
N LYS A 703 -29.35 -9.53 -20.40
CA LYS A 703 -30.70 -9.88 -19.93
C LYS A 703 -30.84 -11.38 -19.68
N ALA A 704 -30.37 -12.22 -20.59
CA ALA A 704 -30.44 -13.67 -20.44
C ALA A 704 -29.71 -14.14 -19.18
N LEU A 705 -28.48 -13.63 -18.94
CA LEU A 705 -27.68 -13.98 -17.78
C LEU A 705 -28.28 -13.46 -16.46
N VAL A 706 -28.77 -12.22 -16.45
CA VAL A 706 -29.45 -11.63 -15.29
C VAL A 706 -30.71 -12.43 -14.92
N THR A 707 -31.50 -12.80 -15.92
CA THR A 707 -32.71 -13.60 -15.70
C THR A 707 -32.38 -15.00 -15.17
N GLN A 708 -31.32 -15.62 -15.69
CA GLN A 708 -30.89 -16.94 -15.29
C GLN A 708 -30.37 -16.99 -13.86
N TYR A 709 -29.54 -16.02 -13.43
CA TYR A 709 -28.79 -16.10 -12.19
C TYR A 709 -29.29 -15.21 -11.05
N LEU A 710 -30.09 -14.15 -11.33
CA LEU A 710 -30.42 -13.13 -10.33
C LEU A 710 -31.92 -13.00 -10.04
N ALA A 711 -32.80 -13.48 -10.92
CA ALA A 711 -34.21 -13.11 -10.90
C ALA A 711 -35.13 -13.98 -10.01
N ASP A 712 -34.61 -15.03 -9.37
CA ASP A 712 -35.40 -15.97 -8.57
C ASP A 712 -34.91 -16.16 -7.12
N PHE A 713 -34.02 -15.32 -6.63
CA PHE A 713 -33.60 -15.38 -5.23
C PHE A 713 -34.78 -15.12 -4.28
N PRO A 714 -34.89 -15.89 -3.16
CA PRO A 714 -35.87 -15.60 -2.13
C PRO A 714 -35.55 -14.28 -1.43
N ARG A 715 -36.51 -13.35 -1.38
CA ARG A 715 -36.32 -12.04 -0.74
C ARG A 715 -37.21 -11.86 0.48
N SER A 716 -36.69 -11.11 1.45
CA SER A 716 -37.40 -10.63 2.64
C SER A 716 -37.78 -9.16 2.47
N LYS A 717 -38.27 -8.54 3.52
CA LYS A 717 -38.44 -7.09 3.58
C LYS A 717 -37.07 -6.42 3.65
N ARG A 718 -37.02 -5.16 3.20
CA ARG A 718 -35.85 -4.30 3.36
C ARG A 718 -35.45 -4.21 4.84
N LEU A 719 -34.19 -4.35 5.13
CA LEU A 719 -33.64 -4.16 6.48
C LEU A 719 -33.36 -2.69 6.71
N ASN A 720 -33.83 -2.15 7.84
CA ASN A 720 -33.55 -0.76 8.23
C ASN A 720 -32.28 -0.73 9.07
N SER A 721 -31.46 0.30 8.87
CA SER A 721 -30.28 0.51 9.73
C SER A 721 -30.72 1.02 11.10
N THR A 722 -30.12 0.46 12.15
CA THR A 722 -30.25 0.92 13.53
C THR A 722 -29.13 1.88 13.94
N GLN A 723 -28.27 2.28 12.99
CA GLN A 723 -27.19 3.23 13.26
C GLN A 723 -27.79 4.58 13.60
N GLY A 724 -27.52 5.05 14.82
CA GLY A 724 -27.85 6.40 15.25
C GLY A 724 -27.00 7.45 14.51
N LEU A 725 -27.59 8.63 14.32
CA LEU A 725 -26.85 9.80 13.88
C LEU A 725 -26.16 10.48 15.08
N PRO A 726 -25.04 11.20 14.86
CA PRO A 726 -24.47 12.05 15.89
C PRO A 726 -25.53 13.01 16.47
N THR A 727 -25.55 13.14 17.79
CA THR A 727 -26.51 14.00 18.49
C THR A 727 -26.27 15.46 18.19
N GLU A 728 -27.34 16.24 18.08
CA GLU A 728 -27.26 17.67 17.87
C GLU A 728 -26.72 18.41 19.11
N GLY A 729 -26.32 19.66 18.89
CA GLY A 729 -25.81 20.55 19.92
C GLY A 729 -24.35 20.33 20.28
N ASN A 730 -23.83 21.21 21.12
CA ASN A 730 -22.41 21.22 21.50
C ASN A 730 -22.15 20.34 22.72
N ALA A 731 -21.04 19.62 22.71
CA ALA A 731 -20.59 18.87 23.88
C ALA A 731 -19.04 18.78 23.89
N LYS A 732 -18.50 18.73 25.11
CA LYS A 732 -17.04 18.62 25.33
C LYS A 732 -16.76 17.56 26.39
N THR A 733 -15.79 16.68 26.09
CA THR A 733 -15.28 15.68 27.02
C THR A 733 -13.76 15.81 27.12
N VAL A 734 -13.26 15.81 28.36
CA VAL A 734 -11.82 15.79 28.64
C VAL A 734 -11.51 14.53 29.43
N LEU A 735 -10.60 13.72 28.93
CA LEU A 735 -10.17 12.47 29.53
C LEU A 735 -8.68 12.52 29.87
N THR A 736 -8.35 12.28 31.15
CA THR A 736 -6.95 12.21 31.60
C THR A 736 -6.40 10.80 31.37
N ILE A 737 -5.26 10.72 30.72
CA ILE A 737 -4.61 9.44 30.38
C ILE A 737 -3.17 9.35 30.91
N ASN A 738 -2.72 8.14 31.22
CA ASN A 738 -1.36 7.88 31.66
C ASN A 738 -0.40 7.81 30.45
N GLY A 739 0.84 8.27 30.62
CA GLY A 739 1.91 8.12 29.62
C GLY A 739 1.85 9.08 28.43
N ALA A 740 0.87 9.95 28.33
CA ALA A 740 0.87 11.03 27.36
C ALA A 740 1.77 12.19 27.81
N SER A 741 2.33 12.92 26.88
CA SER A 741 3.12 14.14 27.11
C SER A 741 2.43 15.40 26.57
N LYS A 742 1.38 15.25 25.78
CA LYS A 742 0.66 16.30 25.07
C LYS A 742 -0.84 16.01 25.06
N ASP A 743 -1.64 17.04 24.87
CA ASP A 743 -3.06 16.88 24.59
C ASP A 743 -3.26 16.36 23.15
N ASP A 744 -4.15 15.38 22.97
CA ASP A 744 -4.73 15.02 21.67
C ASP A 744 -6.14 15.58 21.61
N ILE A 745 -6.38 16.46 20.65
CA ILE A 745 -7.61 17.20 20.47
C ILE A 745 -8.30 16.71 19.20
N ARG A 746 -9.59 16.37 19.32
CA ARG A 746 -10.46 16.05 18.20
C ARG A 746 -11.75 16.84 18.28
N ILE A 747 -12.11 17.49 17.20
CA ILE A 747 -13.32 18.31 17.09
C ILE A 747 -14.11 17.82 15.89
N TRP A 748 -15.30 17.31 16.14
CA TRP A 748 -16.27 16.99 15.08
C TRP A 748 -17.30 18.08 14.98
N SER A 749 -17.71 18.35 13.78
CA SER A 749 -18.77 19.29 13.48
C SER A 749 -19.62 18.76 12.33
N PHE A 750 -20.90 19.06 12.33
CA PHE A 750 -21.75 18.77 11.19
C PHE A 750 -22.78 19.87 10.92
N THR A 751 -23.12 20.00 9.63
CA THR A 751 -24.15 20.91 9.14
C THR A 751 -25.09 20.12 8.21
N SER A 752 -26.42 20.26 8.41
CA SER A 752 -27.38 19.63 7.50
C SER A 752 -27.28 20.25 6.12
N HIS A 753 -27.04 19.41 5.10
CA HIS A 753 -26.90 19.84 3.72
C HIS A 753 -27.28 18.67 2.80
N GLN A 754 -28.33 18.83 2.00
CA GLN A 754 -28.74 17.79 1.07
C GLN A 754 -27.63 17.47 0.09
N TRP A 755 -27.37 16.19 -0.12
CA TRP A 755 -26.30 15.77 -1.00
C TRP A 755 -26.54 16.18 -2.45
N GLN A 756 -25.56 16.85 -3.06
CA GLN A 756 -25.45 17.12 -4.48
C GLN A 756 -23.99 16.92 -4.91
N ALA A 757 -23.79 16.36 -6.12
CA ALA A 757 -22.45 16.05 -6.61
C ALA A 757 -21.53 17.28 -6.67
N LYS A 758 -22.06 18.42 -7.13
CA LYS A 758 -21.32 19.71 -7.18
C LYS A 758 -20.85 20.15 -5.80
N ASP A 759 -21.72 20.04 -4.78
CA ASP A 759 -21.42 20.49 -3.43
C ASP A 759 -20.42 19.54 -2.74
N ALA A 760 -20.50 18.22 -2.99
CA ALA A 760 -19.52 17.25 -2.51
C ALA A 760 -18.11 17.54 -3.07
N VAL A 761 -18.00 17.97 -4.32
CA VAL A 761 -16.73 18.43 -4.91
C VAL A 761 -16.24 19.69 -4.21
N LEU A 762 -17.09 20.69 -4.00
CA LEU A 762 -16.73 21.94 -3.32
C LEU A 762 -16.26 21.70 -1.89
N VAL A 763 -16.94 20.83 -1.12
CA VAL A 763 -16.50 20.42 0.23
C VAL A 763 -15.12 19.79 0.19
N SER A 764 -14.87 18.88 -0.76
CA SER A 764 -13.56 18.22 -0.91
C SER A 764 -12.43 19.19 -1.26
N LEU A 765 -12.70 20.20 -2.08
CA LEU A 765 -11.71 21.23 -2.44
C LEU A 765 -11.45 22.18 -1.26
N LEU A 766 -12.51 22.60 -0.58
CA LEU A 766 -12.43 23.46 0.61
C LEU A 766 -11.67 22.80 1.74
N ARG A 767 -11.82 21.48 1.93
CA ARG A 767 -11.02 20.73 2.90
C ARG A 767 -9.52 21.00 2.72
N ASN A 768 -9.03 20.98 1.48
CA ASN A 768 -7.61 21.21 1.20
C ASN A 768 -7.20 22.67 1.51
N ILE A 769 -8.02 23.64 1.09
CA ILE A 769 -7.77 25.06 1.37
C ILE A 769 -7.79 25.33 2.88
N ALA A 770 -8.80 24.83 3.59
CA ALA A 770 -8.91 24.98 5.03
C ALA A 770 -7.70 24.32 5.75
N THR A 771 -7.25 23.16 5.30
CA THR A 771 -6.07 22.49 5.87
C THR A 771 -4.83 23.37 5.80
N GLU A 772 -4.57 24.01 4.67
CA GLU A 772 -3.41 24.90 4.52
C GLU A 772 -3.54 26.18 5.36
N LYS A 773 -4.75 26.77 5.43
CA LYS A 773 -5.00 27.95 6.29
C LYS A 773 -4.83 27.58 7.77
N LEU A 774 -5.33 26.43 8.21
CA LEU A 774 -5.15 25.91 9.57
C LEU A 774 -3.67 25.67 9.90
N LYS A 775 -2.93 25.02 8.99
CA LYS A 775 -1.49 24.80 9.17
C LYS A 775 -0.73 26.12 9.36
N THR A 776 -1.02 27.11 8.53
CA THR A 776 -0.42 28.41 8.63
C THR A 776 -0.77 29.08 9.96
N ALA A 777 -2.05 29.21 10.28
CA ALA A 777 -2.51 29.92 11.47
C ALA A 777 -2.07 29.27 12.79
N LEU A 778 -2.02 27.91 12.86
CA LEU A 778 -1.67 27.21 14.09
C LEU A 778 -0.13 27.00 14.23
N LYS A 779 0.64 27.09 13.16
CA LYS A 779 2.11 27.08 13.21
C LYS A 779 2.70 28.44 13.62
N GLU A 780 2.09 29.54 13.22
CA GLU A 780 2.52 30.90 13.58
C GLU A 780 2.45 31.16 15.08
N GLU A 781 1.60 30.45 15.83
CA GLU A 781 1.48 30.50 17.28
C GLU A 781 2.57 29.71 18.03
N GLN A 782 3.84 29.83 17.61
CA GLN A 782 5.02 29.31 18.31
C GLN A 782 5.17 27.79 18.42
N LEU A 783 5.11 27.05 17.29
CA LEU A 783 5.50 25.62 17.24
C LEU A 783 4.74 24.70 18.21
N SER A 784 3.52 25.07 18.59
CA SER A 784 2.75 24.34 19.59
C SER A 784 1.92 23.18 19.03
N VAL A 785 1.75 23.09 17.70
CA VAL A 785 1.00 22.03 17.01
C VAL A 785 1.97 21.06 16.37
N TYR A 786 1.91 19.80 16.77
CA TYR A 786 2.85 18.75 16.30
C TYR A 786 2.28 17.86 15.18
N SER A 787 0.97 17.70 15.16
CA SER A 787 0.26 17.05 14.06
C SER A 787 -1.05 17.80 13.80
N LEU A 788 -1.45 17.90 12.55
CA LEU A 788 -2.76 18.50 12.19
C LEU A 788 -3.36 17.74 11.04
N ARG A 789 -4.60 17.31 11.22
CA ARG A 789 -5.44 16.70 10.19
C ARG A 789 -6.80 17.39 10.19
N PHE A 790 -7.26 17.80 9.02
CA PHE A 790 -8.62 18.26 8.81
C PHE A 790 -9.27 17.43 7.71
N GLU A 791 -10.39 16.84 7.99
CA GLU A 791 -11.23 16.09 7.06
C GLU A 791 -12.61 16.71 7.00
N SER A 792 -13.20 16.76 5.81
CA SER A 792 -14.56 17.22 5.61
C SER A 792 -15.15 16.53 4.39
N THR A 793 -16.37 16.04 4.52
CA THR A 793 -17.10 15.36 3.45
C THR A 793 -18.58 15.71 3.52
N LEU A 794 -19.23 15.84 2.35
CA LEU A 794 -20.69 15.81 2.28
C LEU A 794 -21.11 14.35 2.23
N ASN A 795 -21.60 13.85 3.37
CA ASN A 795 -21.96 12.46 3.55
C ASN A 795 -23.31 12.16 2.87
N PRO A 796 -23.33 11.30 1.85
CA PRO A 796 -24.56 10.99 1.11
C PRO A 796 -25.57 10.15 1.89
N GLN A 797 -25.19 9.55 3.03
CA GLN A 797 -26.11 8.73 3.84
C GLN A 797 -26.85 9.56 4.88
N THR A 798 -26.27 10.69 5.29
CA THR A 798 -26.78 11.50 6.37
C THR A 798 -27.31 12.86 5.91
N ASP A 799 -27.05 13.23 4.65
CA ASP A 799 -27.32 14.58 4.12
C ASP A 799 -26.71 15.68 5.02
N ARG A 800 -25.43 15.48 5.41
CA ARG A 800 -24.67 16.38 6.27
C ARG A 800 -23.27 16.62 5.71
N ILE A 801 -22.79 17.84 5.84
CA ILE A 801 -21.35 18.10 5.78
C ILE A 801 -20.80 17.72 7.13
N GLU A 802 -19.97 16.70 7.18
CA GLU A 802 -19.33 16.18 8.38
C GLU A 802 -17.85 16.51 8.35
N SER A 803 -17.38 17.19 9.40
CA SER A 803 -15.99 17.65 9.51
C SER A 803 -15.34 17.13 10.78
N GLU A 804 -14.05 16.79 10.69
CA GLU A 804 -13.20 16.41 11.82
C GLU A 804 -11.89 17.18 11.76
N LEU A 805 -11.59 17.94 12.81
CA LEU A 805 -10.27 18.54 13.03
C LEU A 805 -9.58 17.80 14.17
N ALA A 806 -8.38 17.27 13.90
CA ALA A 806 -7.54 16.60 14.89
C ALA A 806 -6.14 17.23 14.93
N PHE A 807 -5.63 17.49 16.12
CA PHE A 807 -4.26 17.98 16.32
C PHE A 807 -3.76 17.70 17.74
N THR A 808 -2.42 17.73 17.91
CA THR A 808 -1.79 17.56 19.23
C THR A 808 -1.12 18.86 19.65
N ALA A 809 -1.24 19.21 20.92
CA ALA A 809 -0.74 20.46 21.49
C ALA A 809 -0.19 20.31 22.91
N ASN A 810 0.59 21.29 23.37
CA ASN A 810 0.93 21.38 24.76
C ASN A 810 -0.33 21.75 25.58
N PRO A 811 -0.54 21.16 26.77
CA PRO A 811 -1.77 21.36 27.55
C PRO A 811 -2.11 22.84 27.85
N GLU A 812 -1.10 23.67 28.05
CA GLU A 812 -1.27 25.11 28.31
C GLU A 812 -1.72 25.91 27.08
N MET A 813 -1.60 25.35 25.87
CA MET A 813 -1.97 26.00 24.61
C MET A 813 -3.29 25.49 24.03
N THR A 814 -3.83 24.41 24.56
CA THR A 814 -4.98 23.68 23.97
C THR A 814 -6.19 24.58 23.72
N GLU A 815 -6.67 25.33 24.73
CA GLU A 815 -7.83 26.18 24.55
C GLU A 815 -7.58 27.33 23.58
N LYS A 816 -6.38 27.92 23.60
CA LYS A 816 -5.98 28.98 22.66
C LYS A 816 -5.96 28.48 21.23
N LEU A 817 -5.43 27.28 21.00
CA LEU A 817 -5.37 26.68 19.66
C LEU A 817 -6.74 26.26 19.13
N ILE A 818 -7.61 25.75 20.00
CA ILE A 818 -9.01 25.48 19.64
C ILE A 818 -9.71 26.76 19.19
N ALA A 819 -9.59 27.84 20.00
CA ALA A 819 -10.18 29.13 19.65
C ALA A 819 -9.62 29.69 18.34
N ARG A 820 -8.31 29.58 18.12
CA ARG A 820 -7.66 30.03 16.87
C ARG A 820 -8.14 29.24 15.66
N ALA A 821 -8.28 27.91 15.78
CA ALA A 821 -8.82 27.05 14.73
C ALA A 821 -10.26 27.47 14.34
N LYS A 822 -11.10 27.76 15.33
CA LYS A 822 -12.48 28.27 15.09
C LYS A 822 -12.46 29.59 14.33
N THR A 823 -11.60 30.52 14.73
CA THR A 823 -11.43 31.80 14.01
C THR A 823 -11.06 31.57 12.55
N VAL A 824 -10.19 30.58 12.25
CA VAL A 824 -9.83 30.26 10.84
C VAL A 824 -11.06 29.83 10.04
N PHE A 825 -11.96 29.01 10.63
CA PHE A 825 -13.19 28.60 9.94
C PHE A 825 -14.17 29.77 9.78
N ASP A 826 -14.33 30.63 10.77
CA ASP A 826 -15.18 31.81 10.70
C ASP A 826 -14.72 32.80 9.64
N GLU A 827 -13.39 32.94 9.46
CA GLU A 827 -12.78 33.81 8.46
C GLU A 827 -12.65 33.15 7.08
N LEU A 828 -12.71 31.82 6.97
CA LEU A 828 -12.46 31.06 5.76
C LEU A 828 -13.23 31.58 4.53
N PRO A 829 -14.55 31.88 4.60
CA PRO A 829 -15.30 32.38 3.44
C PRO A 829 -14.72 33.67 2.86
N ASN A 830 -14.20 34.55 3.74
CA ASN A 830 -13.61 35.83 3.33
C ASN A 830 -12.15 35.69 2.87
N GLN A 831 -11.45 34.65 3.30
CA GLN A 831 -10.05 34.39 2.97
C GLN A 831 -9.84 33.59 1.68
N ILE A 832 -10.91 33.09 1.04
CA ILE A 832 -10.82 32.40 -0.25
C ILE A 832 -10.51 33.41 -1.35
N THR A 833 -9.33 33.31 -1.96
CA THR A 833 -8.90 34.18 -3.04
C THR A 833 -9.30 33.60 -4.41
N GLU A 834 -9.29 34.43 -5.46
CA GLU A 834 -9.48 33.94 -6.82
C GLU A 834 -8.34 32.98 -7.23
N GLU A 835 -7.13 33.18 -6.73
CA GLU A 835 -5.99 32.29 -6.96
C GLU A 835 -6.25 30.88 -6.34
N ASP A 836 -6.75 30.80 -5.09
CA ASP A 836 -7.12 29.54 -4.45
C ASP A 836 -8.14 28.77 -5.32
N VAL A 837 -9.15 29.48 -5.85
CA VAL A 837 -10.19 28.89 -6.71
C VAL A 837 -9.61 28.37 -8.01
N GLN A 838 -8.77 29.15 -8.69
CA GLN A 838 -8.16 28.74 -9.97
C GLN A 838 -7.22 27.56 -9.79
N GLN A 839 -6.41 27.53 -8.74
CA GLN A 839 -5.56 26.38 -8.42
C GLN A 839 -6.38 25.13 -8.11
N ALA A 840 -7.42 25.24 -7.28
CA ALA A 840 -8.31 24.13 -6.94
C ALA A 840 -9.04 23.59 -8.20
N LYS A 841 -9.54 24.49 -9.05
CA LYS A 841 -10.21 24.13 -10.30
C LYS A 841 -9.25 23.43 -11.28
N ALA A 842 -8.05 23.92 -11.46
CA ALA A 842 -7.05 23.32 -12.32
C ALA A 842 -6.65 21.92 -11.83
N ALA A 843 -6.41 21.76 -10.52
CA ALA A 843 -6.12 20.48 -9.91
C ALA A 843 -7.28 19.49 -10.05
N PHE A 844 -8.52 19.95 -9.85
CA PHE A 844 -9.72 19.15 -10.05
C PHE A 844 -9.84 18.65 -11.49
N ILE A 845 -9.73 19.54 -12.49
CA ILE A 845 -9.84 19.19 -13.91
C ILE A 845 -8.80 18.14 -14.30
N LYS A 846 -7.54 18.29 -13.82
CA LYS A 846 -6.48 17.32 -14.07
C LYS A 846 -6.84 15.94 -13.48
N ALA A 847 -7.21 15.89 -12.21
CA ALA A 847 -7.57 14.65 -11.54
C ALA A 847 -8.85 14.02 -12.14
N GLU A 848 -9.83 14.84 -12.53
CA GLU A 848 -11.09 14.39 -13.09
C GLU A 848 -10.89 13.75 -14.48
N LYS A 849 -9.98 14.27 -15.28
CA LYS A 849 -9.63 13.65 -16.57
C LYS A 849 -9.12 12.21 -16.40
N GLU A 850 -8.31 11.95 -15.38
CA GLU A 850 -7.84 10.60 -15.08
C GLU A 850 -8.97 9.71 -14.56
N ARG A 851 -9.82 10.23 -13.64
CA ARG A 851 -10.97 9.50 -13.09
C ARG A 851 -11.98 9.11 -14.17
N LEU A 852 -12.26 9.99 -15.14
CA LEU A 852 -13.19 9.71 -16.22
C LEU A 852 -12.69 8.64 -17.20
N ASN A 853 -11.40 8.31 -17.19
CA ASN A 853 -10.82 7.22 -17.97
C ASN A 853 -10.82 5.87 -17.20
N ALA A 854 -11.21 5.85 -15.94
CA ALA A 854 -11.25 4.66 -15.09
C ALA A 854 -12.68 4.09 -15.02
N PRO A 855 -12.94 2.87 -15.50
CA PRO A 855 -14.27 2.25 -15.45
C PRO A 855 -14.87 2.19 -14.05
N GLU A 856 -14.04 1.94 -13.03
CA GLU A 856 -14.44 1.86 -11.62
C GLU A 856 -15.05 3.17 -11.12
N THR A 857 -14.58 4.30 -11.63
CA THR A 857 -15.15 5.62 -11.30
C THR A 857 -16.58 5.75 -11.81
N TRP A 858 -16.85 5.27 -13.02
CA TRP A 858 -18.20 5.31 -13.59
C TRP A 858 -19.16 4.43 -12.81
N LEU A 859 -18.74 3.20 -12.47
CA LEU A 859 -19.57 2.30 -11.68
C LEU A 859 -19.83 2.87 -10.28
N SER A 860 -18.82 3.42 -9.61
CA SER A 860 -18.97 4.01 -8.27
C SER A 860 -19.92 5.22 -8.29
N ARG A 861 -19.84 6.06 -9.32
CA ARG A 861 -20.73 7.22 -9.49
C ARG A 861 -22.14 6.80 -9.88
N LEU A 862 -22.29 5.74 -10.64
CA LEU A 862 -23.60 5.16 -10.94
C LEU A 862 -24.26 4.67 -9.66
N ILE A 863 -23.55 3.88 -8.85
CA ILE A 863 -24.05 3.40 -7.56
C ILE A 863 -24.45 4.58 -6.66
N LEU A 864 -23.62 5.60 -6.59
CA LEU A 864 -23.92 6.80 -5.79
C LEU A 864 -25.13 7.55 -6.32
N SER A 865 -25.24 7.73 -7.63
CA SER A 865 -26.39 8.36 -8.29
C SER A 865 -27.71 7.64 -7.97
N GLU A 866 -27.70 6.33 -8.10
CA GLU A 866 -28.88 5.51 -7.83
C GLU A 866 -29.31 5.55 -6.36
N ASN A 867 -28.35 5.56 -5.45
CA ASN A 867 -28.61 5.63 -4.02
C ASN A 867 -29.17 7.00 -3.59
N GLN A 868 -28.74 8.10 -4.25
CA GLN A 868 -29.13 9.45 -3.88
C GLN A 868 -30.33 9.96 -4.68
N LEU A 869 -30.35 9.67 -5.97
CA LEU A 869 -31.30 10.27 -6.92
C LEU A 869 -32.31 9.27 -7.48
N SER A 870 -32.10 7.95 -7.25
CA SER A 870 -32.84 6.85 -7.89
C SER A 870 -32.79 6.87 -9.43
N THR A 871 -31.86 7.63 -10.00
CA THR A 871 -31.61 7.79 -11.44
C THR A 871 -30.09 7.86 -11.69
N PRO A 872 -29.62 7.65 -12.92
CA PRO A 872 -28.20 7.75 -13.25
C PRO A 872 -27.74 9.20 -13.54
N ALA A 873 -28.50 10.24 -13.14
CA ALA A 873 -28.30 11.63 -13.55
C ALA A 873 -26.88 12.16 -13.24
N TYR A 874 -26.24 11.69 -12.18
CA TYR A 874 -24.87 12.10 -11.85
C TYR A 874 -23.88 11.78 -12.99
N LEU A 875 -24.09 10.73 -13.79
CA LEU A 875 -23.20 10.40 -14.92
C LEU A 875 -23.20 11.49 -16.01
N SER A 876 -24.31 12.21 -16.17
CA SER A 876 -24.38 13.39 -17.04
C SER A 876 -23.80 14.63 -16.35
N GLU A 877 -24.16 14.87 -15.08
CA GLU A 877 -23.70 16.02 -14.30
C GLU A 877 -22.19 16.04 -14.06
N MET A 878 -21.55 14.88 -13.89
CA MET A 878 -20.12 14.80 -13.57
C MET A 878 -19.22 15.44 -14.61
N LYS A 879 -19.68 15.60 -15.85
CA LYS A 879 -18.93 16.25 -16.93
C LYS A 879 -18.86 17.77 -16.79
N GLN A 880 -19.72 18.35 -15.97
CA GLN A 880 -19.87 19.79 -15.75
C GLN A 880 -19.46 20.25 -14.34
N LEU A 881 -18.96 19.35 -13.51
CA LEU A 881 -18.62 19.66 -12.10
C LEU A 881 -17.61 20.82 -11.97
N ALA A 882 -16.66 20.92 -12.91
CA ALA A 882 -15.67 22.00 -12.93
C ALA A 882 -16.33 23.41 -13.10
N ASP A 883 -17.49 23.50 -13.74
CA ASP A 883 -18.17 24.78 -13.96
C ASP A 883 -18.76 25.37 -12.66
N HIS A 884 -19.03 24.51 -11.68
CA HIS A 884 -19.50 24.92 -10.37
C HIS A 884 -18.38 25.37 -9.42
N ILE A 885 -17.10 25.19 -9.80
CA ILE A 885 -15.95 25.64 -8.98
C ILE A 885 -15.77 27.14 -9.25
N THR A 886 -16.48 27.94 -8.50
CA THR A 886 -16.43 29.41 -8.53
C THR A 886 -16.20 29.93 -7.12
N ARG A 887 -15.67 31.15 -6.99
CA ARG A 887 -15.44 31.78 -5.69
C ARG A 887 -16.72 31.89 -4.87
N GLU A 888 -17.81 32.31 -5.50
CA GLU A 888 -19.14 32.46 -4.87
C GLU A 888 -19.61 31.12 -4.28
N ASN A 889 -19.60 30.05 -5.05
CA ASN A 889 -20.02 28.73 -4.60
C ASN A 889 -19.12 28.18 -3.49
N MET A 890 -17.82 28.38 -3.61
CA MET A 890 -16.86 27.96 -2.58
C MET A 890 -17.07 28.73 -1.27
N GLN A 891 -17.32 30.05 -1.34
CA GLN A 891 -17.63 30.87 -0.17
C GLN A 891 -18.95 30.44 0.50
N ALA A 892 -19.97 30.11 -0.29
CA ALA A 892 -21.26 29.63 0.22
C ALA A 892 -21.12 28.31 1.01
N ILE A 893 -20.34 27.35 0.48
CA ILE A 893 -20.07 26.09 1.19
C ILE A 893 -19.09 26.28 2.36
N ALA A 894 -18.13 27.20 2.25
CA ALA A 894 -17.18 27.47 3.34
C ALA A 894 -17.86 27.91 4.64
N ASN A 895 -19.01 28.60 4.55
CA ASN A 895 -19.84 28.93 5.72
C ASN A 895 -20.44 27.70 6.43
N GLN A 896 -20.44 26.54 5.77
CA GLN A 896 -21.09 25.32 6.26
C GLN A 896 -20.08 24.22 6.61
N ILE A 897 -18.80 24.38 6.22
CA ILE A 897 -17.79 23.32 6.37
C ILE A 897 -17.45 23.03 7.83
N PHE A 898 -17.75 23.96 8.73
CA PHE A 898 -17.55 23.79 10.16
C PHE A 898 -18.62 24.60 10.94
N SER A 899 -19.47 23.90 11.66
CA SER A 899 -20.56 24.51 12.43
C SER A 899 -20.19 24.68 13.91
N SER A 900 -20.42 25.86 14.47
CA SER A 900 -20.31 26.12 15.90
C SER A 900 -21.54 25.65 16.72
N GLU A 901 -22.61 25.21 16.06
CA GLU A 901 -23.86 24.77 16.70
C GLU A 901 -23.91 23.27 17.01
N ASN A 902 -23.17 22.47 16.20
CA ASN A 902 -23.13 21.01 16.33
C ASN A 902 -21.69 20.53 16.47
N GLU A 903 -21.03 20.96 17.52
CA GLU A 903 -19.63 20.71 17.78
C GLU A 903 -19.44 19.70 18.90
N LYS A 904 -18.61 18.67 18.68
CA LYS A 904 -18.21 17.70 19.69
C LYS A 904 -16.71 17.78 19.88
N ILE A 905 -16.25 18.21 21.05
CA ILE A 905 -14.83 18.34 21.38
C ILE A 905 -14.41 17.21 22.30
N PHE A 906 -13.43 16.44 21.89
CA PHE A 906 -12.82 15.39 22.71
C PHE A 906 -11.34 15.72 22.91
N ILE A 907 -10.91 15.75 24.17
CA ILE A 907 -9.53 16.04 24.54
C ILE A 907 -9.03 14.92 25.43
N THR A 908 -7.90 14.29 25.05
CA THR A 908 -7.15 13.47 26.00
C THR A 908 -5.96 14.28 26.49
N THR A 909 -5.81 14.36 27.81
CA THR A 909 -4.77 15.17 28.46
C THR A 909 -3.85 14.32 29.34
N PRO A 910 -2.54 14.66 29.43
CA PRO A 910 -1.62 13.96 30.31
C PRO A 910 -2.07 14.03 31.78
N LYS A 911 -1.90 12.93 32.51
CA LYS A 911 -2.00 12.95 33.97
C LYS A 911 -0.85 13.79 34.55
N LYS A 912 -1.18 14.85 35.27
CA LYS A 912 -0.16 15.63 35.97
C LYS A 912 0.57 14.71 36.93
N SER A 913 1.88 14.58 36.78
CA SER A 913 2.73 13.97 37.81
C SER A 913 2.68 14.90 39.04
N ASN A 914 2.18 14.38 40.15
CA ASN A 914 2.26 15.08 41.44
C ASN A 914 3.70 15.23 41.87
#